data_c7622a1c7672fbe791fa5111f9300b12
#
_entry.id   c7622a1c7672fbe791fa5111f9300b12
#
_cell.length_a   1.000
_cell.length_b   1.000
_cell.length_c   1.000
_cell.angle_alpha   90.00
_cell.angle_beta   90.00
_cell.angle_gamma   90.00
#
_symmetry.space_group_name_H-M   'P 1'
#
loop_
_entity.id
_entity.type
_entity.pdbx_description
1 polymer ?
#
loop_
_entity_poly.entity_id
_entity_poly.type
_entity_poly.pdbx_seq_one_letter_code
_entity_poly.pdbx_strand_id
1 'polypeptide(L)'
;MAADDGNPANDDRGEQNAQFLGTAFLYGGNATYIEQMMADYAKDPASVPQSWQEFFKHVGDTSADATRNADGASWKRSDWPQRAGDEHIAAFDGNWAQIEPKLEQKIKSNSPGASQAEVTQSVKDSIRAIMMIRAYRMRGHLAAQLDPLGIDTRGPQPELDPENYGFTAADMNREIFIDGYLGLDMATPKQMLDILKRTYCTTIGIEFMHISDPEEKSWLQERMEGADKGVKFTPEGKKAILSKLIEAEAFERFLHKRYPGTKRFGLDGGEAAVPALEQIIKRGGAEGVKEIVVGMAHRGRLNMLGAVMGKPYEQIFHEFQGGSTQGATDFGSGDVKYHLGASSDRAFDGNEVHLTMNANPSHLEAVDPVVLGRARSKQAMKKRERNDAKRTEIMPLLLHGDAAFSGQGVVAECFALSGLAGYRTGGTIHFIINNQIGFTTSPMYSRSSPYPSDVALLVQAPIFHVNGDDPEAVTYVAKVATEYRQKFGKDVVIDMFCYRRFGHNEGDEPMFTQPVMYKKIKGHPSTREIYSNRLISEGLLTSEQVTNEVSAFETFLDQAFEDGKTLDVQKADWLDGEWKGMRLPADDDRRGKTGVSKKRLKALGEKFTTIPTGVTPHKTLKRVINARAKAISSGKNLDWAAAEHLAFATLLDEGYPVRLSGQDCGRGTFSQRHSHVVDQDSNERHTLLNNLRDGQAPYEVIDSLLSEEAVLGYEYGYSLADPNTLTLWEAQFGDFANGAQVFFDQFISSAERKWLRMSGLVMLLPHGYEGQGPEHSSARLERFLQMSAEDNMQVCNLTTPANYFHALRRQIHRDFRKPLVIMTPKSLLRHKLATSELDDLGSKSSFHRILWDDAETPGREGDVKLVDDQKIRRVVLCSGKVYYDLFEEREKRGTDDVYILRVEQFYPVPRKSMIKELSRFPQAEMVWCQEEPRNMGGWTFIRDEIEWCAMQAKTKNPRPNYVGRPAAAATATGLFSKHKAELDTFLETALGDKPIKDIFSFTDA
;
A
#
# COMPACT_ATOMS: atom_id res chain seq x y z
N MET A 1 3.16 44.29 51.36
CA MET A 1 3.70 45.23 50.33
C MET A 1 4.60 44.34 49.46
N ALA A 2 4.05 43.84 48.39
CA ALA A 2 4.76 43.23 47.28
C ALA A 2 4.43 44.03 46.04
N ALA A 3 5.44 44.52 45.37
CA ALA A 3 5.31 45.36 44.21
C ALA A 3 4.77 44.56 43.03
N ASP A 4 3.84 45.15 42.36
CA ASP A 4 3.24 44.70 41.12
C ASP A 4 4.24 45.05 39.99
N ASP A 5 4.99 44.09 39.49
CA ASP A 5 5.80 44.25 38.30
C ASP A 5 4.92 43.94 37.11
N GLY A 6 4.24 44.96 36.59
CA GLY A 6 3.52 44.94 35.32
C GLY A 6 4.48 44.64 34.16
N ASN A 7 4.38 43.44 33.62
CA ASN A 7 5.10 43.00 32.43
C ASN A 7 4.35 43.46 31.17
N PRO A 8 4.86 44.38 30.35
CA PRO A 8 4.18 44.91 29.17
C PRO A 8 4.05 43.88 28.02
N ALA A 9 4.62 42.68 28.19
CA ALA A 9 4.53 41.63 27.18
C ALA A 9 3.19 40.84 27.16
N ASN A 10 2.30 41.07 28.12
CA ASN A 10 1.01 40.38 28.18
C ASN A 10 -0.14 41.09 27.43
N ASP A 11 -0.04 42.42 27.27
CA ASP A 11 -1.07 43.18 26.51
C ASP A 11 -0.93 42.97 25.00
N ASP A 12 0.30 42.85 24.51
CA ASP A 12 0.59 42.64 23.06
C ASP A 12 0.09 41.27 22.55
N ARG A 13 0.09 40.21 23.37
CA ARG A 13 -0.45 38.90 23.05
C ARG A 13 -1.98 38.86 22.99
N GLY A 14 -2.64 39.66 23.78
CA GLY A 14 -4.12 39.82 23.78
C GLY A 14 -4.61 40.48 22.51
N GLU A 15 -3.95 41.56 22.08
CA GLU A 15 -4.24 42.23 20.81
C GLU A 15 -3.89 41.38 19.58
N GLN A 16 -2.74 40.69 19.58
CA GLN A 16 -2.36 39.76 18.53
C GLN A 16 -3.34 38.60 18.42
N ASN A 17 -3.80 38.01 19.52
CA ASN A 17 -4.80 36.94 19.49
C ASN A 17 -6.18 37.42 19.01
N ALA A 18 -6.59 38.65 19.35
CA ALA A 18 -7.83 39.24 18.84
C ALA A 18 -7.74 39.52 17.34
N GLN A 19 -6.60 39.99 16.86
CA GLN A 19 -6.33 40.22 15.45
C GLN A 19 -6.28 38.86 14.66
N PHE A 20 -5.68 37.82 15.25
CA PHE A 20 -5.67 36.47 14.68
C PHE A 20 -7.08 35.88 14.59
N LEU A 21 -7.91 36.04 15.60
CA LEU A 21 -9.31 35.63 15.59
C LEU A 21 -10.15 36.39 14.56
N GLY A 22 -9.90 37.69 14.40
CA GLY A 22 -10.56 38.54 13.42
C GLY A 22 -10.21 38.21 11.97
N THR A 23 -9.05 37.61 11.74
CA THR A 23 -8.54 37.22 10.39
C THR A 23 -8.56 35.74 10.13
N ALA A 24 -8.99 34.88 11.07
CA ALA A 24 -8.98 33.42 10.93
C ALA A 24 -9.78 32.90 9.73
N PHE A 25 -10.81 33.60 9.28
CA PHE A 25 -11.58 33.21 8.09
C PHE A 25 -10.85 33.47 6.77
N LEU A 26 -9.76 34.21 6.77
CA LEU A 26 -8.91 34.44 5.59
C LEU A 26 -8.11 33.21 5.19
N TYR A 27 -7.95 32.26 6.10
CA TYR A 27 -7.21 31.04 5.87
C TYR A 27 -8.16 29.89 5.47
N GLY A 28 -7.87 29.22 4.38
CA GLY A 28 -8.66 28.08 3.89
C GLY A 28 -9.04 28.19 2.42
N GLY A 29 -10.07 27.46 1.99
CA GLY A 29 -10.49 27.35 0.59
C GLY A 29 -10.88 28.67 -0.09
N ASN A 30 -11.13 29.73 0.67
CA ASN A 30 -11.47 31.06 0.16
C ASN A 30 -10.28 32.03 0.10
N ALA A 31 -9.08 31.63 0.54
CA ALA A 31 -7.93 32.51 0.62
C ALA A 31 -7.62 33.19 -0.72
N THR A 32 -7.58 32.45 -1.80
CA THR A 32 -7.29 32.98 -3.15
C THR A 32 -8.33 34.00 -3.63
N TYR A 33 -9.61 33.81 -3.28
CA TYR A 33 -10.69 34.74 -3.59
C TYR A 33 -10.53 36.04 -2.79
N ILE A 34 -10.18 35.91 -1.51
CA ILE A 34 -10.00 37.04 -0.61
C ILE A 34 -8.76 37.85 -0.99
N GLU A 35 -7.68 37.22 -1.34
CA GLU A 35 -6.44 37.84 -1.87
C GLU A 35 -6.72 38.63 -3.15
N GLN A 36 -7.51 38.07 -4.08
CA GLN A 36 -7.93 38.77 -5.29
C GLN A 36 -8.77 40.00 -4.96
N MET A 37 -9.74 39.87 -4.05
CA MET A 37 -10.57 40.98 -3.57
C MET A 37 -9.71 42.11 -2.92
N MET A 38 -8.69 41.73 -2.15
CA MET A 38 -7.77 42.66 -1.54
C MET A 38 -6.89 43.39 -2.57
N ALA A 39 -6.42 42.66 -3.59
CA ALA A 39 -5.67 43.25 -4.68
C ALA A 39 -6.51 44.23 -5.53
N ASP A 40 -7.79 43.92 -5.73
CA ASP A 40 -8.71 44.80 -6.45
C ASP A 40 -9.01 46.03 -5.60
N TYR A 41 -9.20 45.88 -4.28
CA TYR A 41 -9.34 47.00 -3.31
C TYR A 41 -8.11 47.89 -3.30
N ALA A 42 -6.91 47.33 -3.33
CA ALA A 42 -5.65 48.11 -3.35
C ALA A 42 -5.47 48.92 -4.64
N LYS A 43 -6.01 48.46 -5.76
CA LYS A 43 -6.00 49.17 -7.05
C LYS A 43 -7.07 50.28 -7.10
N ASP A 44 -8.27 49.92 -6.69
CA ASP A 44 -9.42 50.84 -6.58
C ASP A 44 -10.35 50.40 -5.43
N PRO A 45 -10.36 51.10 -4.30
CA PRO A 45 -11.22 50.78 -3.16
C PRO A 45 -12.71 50.68 -3.50
N ALA A 46 -13.18 51.31 -4.56
CA ALA A 46 -14.58 51.26 -4.98
C ALA A 46 -14.91 49.98 -5.79
N SER A 47 -13.92 49.23 -6.20
CA SER A 47 -14.10 47.99 -7.00
C SER A 47 -14.67 46.82 -6.20
N VAL A 48 -14.64 46.88 -4.86
CA VAL A 48 -15.12 45.82 -3.99
C VAL A 48 -16.33 46.27 -3.16
N PRO A 49 -17.21 45.33 -2.72
CA PRO A 49 -18.35 45.66 -1.87
C PRO A 49 -17.97 46.43 -0.59
N GLN A 50 -18.85 47.34 -0.13
CA GLN A 50 -18.61 48.23 1.00
C GLN A 50 -18.17 47.49 2.27
N SER A 51 -18.74 46.33 2.55
CA SER A 51 -18.34 45.47 3.70
C SER A 51 -16.88 45.02 3.65
N TRP A 52 -16.36 44.77 2.43
CA TRP A 52 -14.97 44.42 2.23
C TRP A 52 -14.05 45.63 2.27
N GLN A 53 -14.51 46.79 1.83
CA GLN A 53 -13.75 48.05 1.96
C GLN A 53 -13.48 48.38 3.43
N GLU A 54 -14.51 48.25 4.28
CA GLU A 54 -14.39 48.47 5.72
C GLU A 54 -13.46 47.48 6.39
N PHE A 55 -13.54 46.20 5.97
CA PHE A 55 -12.69 45.13 6.46
C PHE A 55 -11.21 45.37 6.08
N PHE A 56 -10.91 45.57 4.80
CA PHE A 56 -9.51 45.73 4.34
C PHE A 56 -8.86 47.03 4.91
N LYS A 57 -9.63 48.02 5.19
CA LYS A 57 -9.15 49.26 5.85
C LYS A 57 -8.60 48.98 7.26
N HIS A 58 -9.07 47.94 7.93
CA HIS A 58 -8.62 47.56 9.27
C HIS A 58 -7.45 46.56 9.28
N VAL A 59 -7.24 45.82 8.18
CA VAL A 59 -6.17 44.79 8.11
C VAL A 59 -4.79 45.41 7.98
N GLY A 60 -4.66 46.59 7.38
CA GLY A 60 -3.43 47.37 7.39
C GLY A 60 -2.29 46.89 6.49
N ASP A 61 -2.53 45.93 5.61
CA ASP A 61 -1.54 45.48 4.65
C ASP A 61 -1.20 46.53 3.59
N THR A 62 0.06 46.51 3.13
CA THR A 62 0.47 47.43 2.07
C THR A 62 -0.06 46.99 0.71
N SER A 63 -0.31 47.94 -0.19
CA SER A 63 -0.73 47.66 -1.56
C SER A 63 0.25 46.73 -2.32
N ALA A 64 1.54 46.79 -1.97
CA ALA A 64 2.57 45.96 -2.53
C ALA A 64 2.50 44.49 -2.07
N ASP A 65 2.11 44.23 -0.83
CA ASP A 65 1.93 42.90 -0.27
C ASP A 65 0.67 42.21 -0.82
N ALA A 66 -0.42 42.99 -0.93
CA ALA A 66 -1.67 42.51 -1.51
C ALA A 66 -1.54 42.13 -2.98
N THR A 67 -0.85 42.92 -3.79
CA THR A 67 -0.68 42.67 -5.23
C THR A 67 0.28 41.53 -5.50
N ARG A 68 1.27 41.31 -4.66
CA ARG A 68 2.26 40.24 -4.83
C ARG A 68 1.61 38.86 -4.91
N ASN A 69 0.65 38.56 -4.07
CA ASN A 69 -0.02 37.25 -4.04
C ASN A 69 -1.10 37.12 -5.12
N ALA A 70 -1.74 38.23 -5.50
CA ALA A 70 -2.79 38.26 -6.51
C ALA A 70 -2.28 38.15 -7.96
N ASP A 71 -0.99 38.41 -8.21
CA ASP A 71 -0.38 38.29 -9.54
C ASP A 71 -0.18 36.84 -10.03
N GLY A 72 -0.66 35.89 -9.27
CA GLY A 72 -0.68 34.45 -9.61
C GLY A 72 0.50 33.68 -9.03
N ALA A 73 0.64 32.44 -9.49
CA ALA A 73 1.66 31.54 -8.98
C ALA A 73 3.08 32.13 -9.13
N SER A 74 3.90 31.99 -8.10
CA SER A 74 5.25 32.58 -8.02
C SER A 74 6.16 32.22 -9.20
N TRP A 75 5.97 31.07 -9.83
CA TRP A 75 6.71 30.65 -11.01
C TRP A 75 6.28 31.36 -12.32
N LYS A 76 5.18 32.11 -12.33
CA LYS A 76 4.78 32.99 -13.45
C LYS A 76 5.35 34.41 -13.36
N ARG A 77 6.07 34.73 -12.32
CA ARG A 77 6.63 36.07 -12.11
C ARG A 77 7.75 36.33 -13.11
N SER A 78 7.67 37.50 -13.74
CA SER A 78 8.72 37.96 -14.70
C SER A 78 10.06 38.29 -14.02
N ASP A 79 10.02 38.54 -12.70
CA ASP A 79 11.17 38.79 -11.84
C ASP A 79 11.69 37.56 -11.13
N TRP A 80 11.07 36.39 -11.33
CA TRP A 80 11.62 35.12 -10.87
C TRP A 80 12.98 34.95 -11.54
N PRO A 81 14.05 34.83 -10.76
CA PRO A 81 15.37 34.71 -11.38
C PRO A 81 15.33 33.48 -12.29
N GLN A 82 15.26 33.73 -13.58
CA GLN A 82 15.72 32.73 -14.53
C GLN A 82 17.21 32.60 -14.20
N ARG A 83 17.55 31.51 -13.55
CA ARG A 83 18.94 31.18 -13.33
C ARG A 83 19.56 31.02 -14.72
N ALA A 84 20.30 32.03 -15.14
CA ALA A 84 21.18 31.92 -16.30
C ALA A 84 22.19 30.80 -16.00
N GLY A 85 22.22 29.79 -16.79
CA GLY A 85 22.91 28.56 -16.48
C GLY A 85 22.06 27.69 -15.58
N ASP A 86 21.08 27.11 -16.21
CA ASP A 86 20.29 26.05 -15.65
C ASP A 86 21.26 25.08 -14.96
N GLU A 87 21.07 24.84 -13.66
CA GLU A 87 21.88 23.84 -12.93
C GLU A 87 21.77 22.47 -13.58
N HIS A 88 20.67 22.22 -14.33
CA HIS A 88 20.56 21.07 -15.19
C HIS A 88 21.57 21.11 -16.34
N ILE A 89 21.80 22.23 -16.98
CA ILE A 89 22.85 22.37 -17.99
C ILE A 89 24.21 22.15 -17.35
N ALA A 90 24.48 22.73 -16.17
CA ALA A 90 25.74 22.49 -15.45
C ALA A 90 25.89 21.03 -15.02
N ALA A 91 24.81 20.34 -14.61
CA ALA A 91 24.81 18.90 -14.36
C ALA A 91 25.01 18.10 -15.66
N PHE A 92 24.58 18.63 -16.80
CA PHE A 92 24.84 18.08 -18.12
C PHE A 92 26.25 18.33 -18.62
N ASP A 93 26.79 19.52 -18.35
CA ASP A 93 28.11 19.90 -18.85
C ASP A 93 29.23 19.12 -18.18
N GLY A 94 29.00 18.52 -17.02
CA GLY A 94 30.03 17.92 -16.23
C GLY A 94 31.01 18.97 -15.69
N ASN A 95 32.03 18.53 -14.99
CA ASN A 95 33.08 19.43 -14.47
C ASN A 95 34.19 19.59 -15.51
N TRP A 96 33.92 20.36 -16.56
CA TRP A 96 34.85 20.57 -17.69
C TRP A 96 36.20 21.10 -17.25
N ALA A 97 36.23 21.94 -16.22
CA ALA A 97 37.49 22.45 -15.66
C ALA A 97 38.40 21.34 -15.13
N GLN A 98 37.85 20.18 -14.76
CA GLN A 98 38.64 19.01 -14.36
C GLN A 98 38.87 18.02 -15.50
N ILE A 99 37.98 17.98 -16.47
CA ILE A 99 38.05 17.04 -17.60
C ILE A 99 39.00 17.55 -18.68
N GLU A 100 38.96 18.84 -19.00
CA GLU A 100 39.78 19.46 -20.04
C GLU A 100 41.31 19.21 -19.85
N PRO A 101 41.91 19.42 -18.66
CA PRO A 101 43.31 19.14 -18.46
C PRO A 101 43.69 17.65 -18.61
N LYS A 102 42.81 16.75 -18.22
CA LYS A 102 43.00 15.29 -18.37
C LYS A 102 42.97 14.87 -19.83
N LEU A 103 42.01 15.39 -20.58
CA LEU A 103 41.91 15.18 -22.04
C LEU A 103 43.14 15.73 -22.73
N GLU A 104 43.58 16.96 -22.39
CA GLU A 104 44.81 17.57 -22.96
C GLU A 104 46.04 16.69 -22.72
N GLN A 105 46.20 16.17 -21.50
CA GLN A 105 47.33 15.29 -21.17
C GLN A 105 47.28 13.97 -21.97
N LYS A 106 46.10 13.34 -22.09
CA LYS A 106 45.94 12.09 -22.84
C LYS A 106 46.16 12.30 -24.35
N ILE A 107 45.63 13.37 -24.92
CA ILE A 107 45.77 13.70 -26.34
C ILE A 107 47.27 13.98 -26.64
N LYS A 108 47.97 14.72 -25.78
CA LYS A 108 49.44 14.95 -25.91
C LYS A 108 50.23 13.65 -25.86
N SER A 109 49.82 12.71 -24.99
CA SER A 109 50.53 11.41 -24.89
C SER A 109 50.28 10.54 -26.13
N ASN A 110 49.10 10.62 -26.74
CA ASN A 110 48.74 9.83 -27.92
C ASN A 110 49.26 10.46 -29.24
N SER A 111 49.61 11.76 -29.22
CA SER A 111 50.12 12.49 -30.39
C SER A 111 51.35 13.33 -30.02
N PRO A 112 52.55 12.73 -29.77
CA PRO A 112 53.72 13.40 -29.22
C PRO A 112 54.31 14.51 -30.08
N GLY A 113 53.86 14.70 -31.33
CA GLY A 113 54.36 15.71 -32.26
C GLY A 113 53.35 16.81 -32.61
N ALA A 114 52.19 16.81 -32.01
CA ALA A 114 51.15 17.79 -32.34
C ALA A 114 51.46 19.17 -31.76
N SER A 115 51.15 20.21 -32.52
CA SER A 115 51.24 21.61 -32.06
C SER A 115 50.22 21.90 -30.99
N GLN A 116 50.44 22.90 -30.14
CA GLN A 116 49.47 23.30 -29.09
C GLN A 116 48.10 23.68 -29.66
N ALA A 117 48.06 24.26 -30.87
CA ALA A 117 46.82 24.61 -31.55
C ALA A 117 46.02 23.36 -31.96
N GLU A 118 46.68 22.32 -32.49
CA GLU A 118 46.07 21.04 -32.84
C GLU A 118 45.56 20.29 -31.58
N VAL A 119 46.36 20.29 -30.51
CA VAL A 119 45.93 19.72 -29.24
C VAL A 119 44.66 20.44 -28.68
N THR A 120 44.67 21.76 -28.68
CA THR A 120 43.53 22.57 -28.24
C THR A 120 42.30 22.31 -29.07
N GLN A 121 42.45 22.18 -30.41
CA GLN A 121 41.31 21.83 -31.27
C GLN A 121 40.80 20.41 -31.00
N SER A 122 41.69 19.45 -30.87
CA SER A 122 41.29 18.04 -30.51
C SER A 122 40.61 17.94 -29.19
N VAL A 123 41.05 18.70 -28.17
CA VAL A 123 40.37 18.78 -26.87
C VAL A 123 38.92 19.34 -27.04
N LYS A 124 38.76 20.45 -27.82
CA LYS A 124 37.45 21.00 -28.10
C LYS A 124 36.51 20.00 -28.80
N ASP A 125 37.04 19.28 -29.77
CA ASP A 125 36.26 18.28 -30.51
C ASP A 125 35.88 17.10 -29.62
N SER A 126 36.80 16.65 -28.74
CA SER A 126 36.52 15.62 -27.75
C SER A 126 35.40 16.05 -26.78
N ILE A 127 35.46 17.28 -26.26
CA ILE A 127 34.44 17.84 -25.38
C ILE A 127 33.08 17.88 -26.10
N ARG A 128 33.04 18.39 -27.34
CA ARG A 128 31.79 18.46 -28.14
C ARG A 128 31.22 17.07 -28.41
N ALA A 129 32.06 16.09 -28.73
CA ALA A 129 31.63 14.71 -28.92
C ALA A 129 31.03 14.12 -27.65
N ILE A 130 31.67 14.33 -26.51
CA ILE A 130 31.16 13.86 -25.20
C ILE A 130 29.83 14.57 -24.85
N MET A 131 29.71 15.88 -25.13
CA MET A 131 28.45 16.61 -24.94
C MET A 131 27.33 16.01 -25.81
N MET A 132 27.58 15.72 -27.07
CA MET A 132 26.64 15.08 -27.96
C MET A 132 26.23 13.67 -27.43
N ILE A 133 27.18 12.85 -27.00
CA ILE A 133 26.93 11.54 -26.42
C ILE A 133 25.99 11.67 -25.19
N ARG A 134 26.27 12.64 -24.31
CA ARG A 134 25.45 12.92 -23.14
C ARG A 134 24.04 13.36 -23.52
N ALA A 135 23.89 14.20 -24.52
CA ALA A 135 22.58 14.63 -25.01
C ALA A 135 21.72 13.42 -25.45
N TYR A 136 22.30 12.48 -26.19
CA TYR A 136 21.58 11.24 -26.55
C TYR A 136 21.25 10.37 -25.36
N ARG A 137 22.12 10.24 -24.37
CA ARG A 137 21.84 9.52 -23.11
C ARG A 137 20.68 10.11 -22.33
N MET A 138 20.47 11.43 -22.45
CA MET A 138 19.44 12.14 -21.70
C MET A 138 18.14 12.35 -22.47
N ARG A 139 18.22 12.56 -23.78
CA ARG A 139 17.10 12.97 -24.61
C ARG A 139 16.80 12.02 -25.76
N GLY A 140 17.65 11.01 -25.98
CA GLY A 140 17.50 10.08 -27.08
C GLY A 140 16.17 9.35 -27.10
N HIS A 141 15.64 9.02 -25.91
CA HIS A 141 14.32 8.41 -25.74
C HIS A 141 13.18 9.25 -26.32
N LEU A 142 13.34 10.59 -26.41
CA LEU A 142 12.33 11.47 -27.00
C LEU A 142 12.26 11.33 -28.54
N ALA A 143 13.35 10.89 -29.16
CA ALA A 143 13.42 10.62 -30.60
C ALA A 143 13.17 9.13 -30.94
N ALA A 144 12.91 8.28 -29.96
CA ALA A 144 12.65 6.87 -30.17
C ALA A 144 11.27 6.64 -30.81
N GLN A 145 11.19 5.64 -31.67
CA GLN A 145 9.97 5.23 -32.40
C GLN A 145 9.14 4.28 -31.51
N LEU A 146 8.55 4.84 -30.48
CA LEU A 146 7.86 4.05 -29.45
C LEU A 146 6.41 3.69 -29.82
N ASP A 147 5.68 4.63 -30.46
CA ASP A 147 4.27 4.43 -30.78
C ASP A 147 4.08 3.56 -32.03
N PRO A 148 3.53 2.33 -31.91
CA PRO A 148 3.29 1.46 -33.05
C PRO A 148 2.29 2.04 -34.06
N LEU A 149 1.42 2.94 -33.64
CA LEU A 149 0.43 3.57 -34.52
C LEU A 149 0.94 4.87 -35.17
N GLY A 150 2.07 5.42 -34.71
CA GLY A 150 2.63 6.69 -35.20
C GLY A 150 1.64 7.85 -35.07
N ILE A 151 0.88 7.90 -33.98
CA ILE A 151 -0.05 9.00 -33.65
C ILE A 151 0.67 10.06 -32.84
N ASP A 152 1.57 9.63 -31.95
CA ASP A 152 2.39 10.53 -31.15
C ASP A 152 3.43 11.23 -32.04
N THR A 153 3.15 12.47 -32.40
CA THR A 153 4.05 13.32 -33.19
C THR A 153 4.89 14.17 -32.25
N ARG A 154 5.93 13.58 -31.71
CA ARG A 154 6.94 14.36 -31.00
C ARG A 154 7.67 15.24 -31.99
N GLY A 155 7.83 16.50 -31.64
CA GLY A 155 8.54 17.46 -32.49
C GLY A 155 10.03 17.10 -32.65
N PRO A 156 10.74 17.78 -33.55
CA PRO A 156 12.17 17.57 -33.71
C PRO A 156 12.89 17.83 -32.39
N GLN A 157 13.96 17.06 -32.14
CA GLN A 157 14.79 17.18 -30.96
C GLN A 157 16.13 17.87 -31.34
N PRO A 158 16.22 19.20 -31.33
CA PRO A 158 17.41 19.92 -31.77
C PRO A 158 18.68 19.55 -30.99
N GLU A 159 18.53 19.20 -29.72
CA GLU A 159 19.66 18.79 -28.88
C GLU A 159 20.37 17.51 -29.38
N LEU A 160 19.74 16.73 -30.24
CA LEU A 160 20.32 15.51 -30.84
C LEU A 160 20.98 15.76 -32.17
N ASP A 161 20.92 17.00 -32.68
CA ASP A 161 21.52 17.36 -33.95
C ASP A 161 23.02 17.63 -33.79
N PRO A 162 23.91 16.92 -34.53
CA PRO A 162 25.35 17.09 -34.43
C PRO A 162 25.82 18.51 -34.79
N GLU A 163 25.06 19.26 -35.60
CA GLU A 163 25.39 20.65 -35.98
C GLU A 163 25.42 21.57 -34.74
N ASN A 164 24.55 21.31 -33.74
CA ASN A 164 24.55 22.07 -32.49
C ASN A 164 25.81 21.87 -31.63
N TYR A 165 26.57 20.82 -31.93
CA TYR A 165 27.88 20.55 -31.31
C TYR A 165 29.05 20.99 -32.25
N GLY A 166 28.73 21.65 -33.35
CA GLY A 166 29.69 22.14 -34.30
C GLY A 166 30.31 21.06 -35.22
N PHE A 167 29.61 19.92 -35.37
CA PHE A 167 29.99 18.90 -36.34
C PHE A 167 29.19 19.09 -37.62
N THR A 168 29.92 19.42 -38.71
CA THR A 168 29.34 19.59 -40.04
C THR A 168 29.48 18.29 -40.85
N ALA A 169 28.89 18.28 -42.04
CA ALA A 169 29.02 17.16 -42.98
C ALA A 169 30.48 16.79 -43.29
N ALA A 170 31.41 17.77 -43.24
CA ALA A 170 32.82 17.58 -43.49
C ALA A 170 33.51 16.83 -42.32
N ASP A 171 32.99 16.93 -41.11
CA ASP A 171 33.56 16.31 -39.91
C ASP A 171 33.15 14.88 -39.72
N MET A 172 32.10 14.40 -40.40
CA MET A 172 31.44 13.10 -40.13
C MET A 172 32.39 11.89 -40.20
N ASN A 173 33.46 11.98 -40.96
CA ASN A 173 34.42 10.91 -41.12
C ASN A 173 35.78 11.19 -40.42
N ARG A 174 35.91 12.27 -39.67
CA ARG A 174 37.10 12.65 -38.95
C ARG A 174 37.15 11.92 -37.59
N GLU A 175 38.27 11.28 -37.29
CA GLU A 175 38.45 10.61 -36.00
C GLU A 175 38.60 11.64 -34.88
N ILE A 176 37.89 11.41 -33.80
CA ILE A 176 37.88 12.20 -32.57
C ILE A 176 38.18 11.28 -31.39
N PHE A 177 39.04 11.72 -30.49
CA PHE A 177 39.34 11.02 -29.26
C PHE A 177 38.16 11.15 -28.27
N ILE A 178 37.57 10.06 -27.84
CA ILE A 178 36.39 10.02 -26.94
C ILE A 178 36.64 9.25 -25.64
N ASP A 179 37.92 8.91 -25.34
CA ASP A 179 38.36 8.38 -24.05
C ASP A 179 37.56 7.19 -23.51
N GLY A 180 37.31 6.19 -24.35
CA GLY A 180 36.57 4.98 -23.94
C GLY A 180 35.03 5.14 -23.93
N TYR A 181 34.49 6.35 -24.16
CA TYR A 181 33.05 6.51 -24.33
C TYR A 181 32.54 5.62 -25.48
N LEU A 182 31.33 5.06 -25.35
CA LEU A 182 30.75 4.10 -26.29
C LEU A 182 31.60 2.82 -26.49
N GLY A 183 32.57 2.57 -25.61
CA GLY A 183 33.53 1.45 -25.72
C GLY A 183 34.61 1.66 -26.75
N LEU A 184 34.88 2.91 -27.20
CA LEU A 184 35.84 3.27 -28.23
C LEU A 184 36.78 4.39 -27.73
N ASP A 185 38.07 4.28 -27.98
CA ASP A 185 39.02 5.36 -27.70
C ASP A 185 38.92 6.47 -28.72
N MET A 186 38.80 6.09 -29.99
CA MET A 186 38.65 6.97 -31.15
C MET A 186 37.36 6.60 -31.89
N ALA A 187 36.61 7.60 -32.31
CA ALA A 187 35.44 7.38 -33.16
C ALA A 187 35.16 8.59 -34.05
N THR A 188 34.58 8.35 -35.22
CA THR A 188 34.05 9.43 -36.07
C THR A 188 32.68 9.86 -35.59
N PRO A 189 32.26 11.14 -35.82
CA PRO A 189 30.89 11.55 -35.52
C PRO A 189 29.83 10.62 -36.13
N LYS A 190 30.06 10.10 -37.31
CA LYS A 190 29.17 9.12 -37.96
C LYS A 190 29.06 7.83 -37.14
N GLN A 191 30.18 7.23 -36.71
CA GLN A 191 30.18 6.04 -35.88
C GLN A 191 29.48 6.28 -34.53
N MET A 192 29.75 7.44 -33.89
CA MET A 192 29.06 7.82 -32.65
C MET A 192 27.54 7.90 -32.85
N LEU A 193 27.09 8.60 -33.91
CA LEU A 193 25.68 8.75 -34.23
C LEU A 193 25.01 7.40 -34.54
N ASP A 194 25.69 6.52 -35.27
CA ASP A 194 25.17 5.18 -35.59
C ASP A 194 24.95 4.34 -34.32
N ILE A 195 25.89 4.42 -33.37
CA ILE A 195 25.74 3.75 -32.05
C ILE A 195 24.61 4.40 -31.26
N LEU A 196 24.62 5.73 -31.10
CA LEU A 196 23.69 6.48 -30.29
C LEU A 196 22.24 6.35 -30.80
N LYS A 197 22.03 6.51 -32.11
CA LYS A 197 20.71 6.35 -32.70
C LYS A 197 20.18 4.93 -32.58
N ARG A 198 21.03 3.93 -32.80
CA ARG A 198 20.68 2.52 -32.61
C ARG A 198 20.30 2.22 -31.16
N THR A 199 21.00 2.81 -30.19
CA THR A 199 20.77 2.53 -28.78
C THR A 199 19.56 3.25 -28.21
N TYR A 200 19.35 4.52 -28.59
CA TYR A 200 18.43 5.42 -27.92
C TYR A 200 17.22 5.87 -28.75
N CYS A 201 17.27 5.71 -30.07
CA CYS A 201 16.31 6.36 -30.98
C CYS A 201 15.60 5.36 -31.92
N THR A 202 15.70 4.06 -31.70
CA THR A 202 14.99 3.04 -32.47
C THR A 202 13.67 2.69 -31.79
N THR A 203 13.37 1.41 -31.65
CA THR A 203 12.19 0.89 -30.94
C THR A 203 12.39 0.82 -29.43
N ILE A 204 13.55 1.25 -28.93
CA ILE A 204 13.88 1.33 -27.51
C ILE A 204 14.30 2.76 -27.17
N GLY A 205 13.73 3.30 -26.10
CA GLY A 205 14.18 4.48 -25.39
C GLY A 205 14.54 4.10 -23.96
N ILE A 206 15.55 4.74 -23.40
CA ILE A 206 15.96 4.45 -22.01
C ILE A 206 16.20 5.73 -21.24
N GLU A 207 15.68 5.78 -20.01
CA GLU A 207 15.93 6.84 -19.04
C GLU A 207 16.72 6.27 -17.84
N PHE A 208 17.91 6.77 -17.62
CA PHE A 208 18.80 6.35 -16.52
C PHE A 208 19.75 7.43 -16.02
N MET A 209 19.81 8.55 -16.69
CA MET A 209 20.73 9.63 -16.33
C MET A 209 20.36 10.34 -15.03
N HIS A 210 19.11 10.22 -14.59
CA HIS A 210 18.61 10.70 -13.31
C HIS A 210 19.08 9.86 -12.11
N ILE A 211 19.67 8.68 -12.34
CA ILE A 211 20.22 7.82 -11.30
C ILE A 211 21.49 8.47 -10.74
N SER A 212 21.56 8.61 -9.40
CA SER A 212 22.72 9.23 -8.75
C SER A 212 23.91 8.28 -8.67
N ASP A 213 23.68 6.98 -8.57
CA ASP A 213 24.73 5.97 -8.41
C ASP A 213 25.51 5.78 -9.72
N PRO A 214 26.84 6.02 -9.73
CA PRO A 214 27.65 5.89 -10.94
C PRO A 214 27.84 4.43 -11.38
N GLU A 215 27.82 3.45 -10.46
CA GLU A 215 27.94 2.03 -10.83
C GLU A 215 26.73 1.56 -11.62
N GLU A 216 25.52 1.94 -11.18
CA GLU A 216 24.29 1.62 -11.89
C GLU A 216 24.27 2.22 -13.30
N LYS A 217 24.64 3.51 -13.42
CA LYS A 217 24.72 4.19 -14.73
C LYS A 217 25.73 3.52 -15.66
N SER A 218 26.91 3.25 -15.17
CA SER A 218 27.96 2.59 -15.96
C SER A 218 27.52 1.21 -16.43
N TRP A 219 26.88 0.43 -15.54
CA TRP A 219 26.38 -0.88 -15.89
C TRP A 219 25.32 -0.85 -16.99
N LEU A 220 24.38 0.13 -16.92
CA LEU A 220 23.37 0.31 -17.96
C LEU A 220 24.00 0.72 -19.29
N GLN A 221 24.97 1.64 -19.26
CA GLN A 221 25.73 2.04 -20.44
C GLN A 221 26.46 0.85 -21.08
N GLU A 222 27.16 0.04 -20.28
CA GLU A 222 27.86 -1.15 -20.76
C GLU A 222 26.92 -2.17 -21.40
N ARG A 223 25.69 -2.29 -20.90
CA ARG A 223 24.66 -3.22 -21.42
C ARG A 223 24.03 -2.74 -22.71
N MET A 224 23.82 -1.45 -22.87
CA MET A 224 23.03 -0.88 -23.97
C MET A 224 23.88 -0.32 -25.09
N GLU A 225 25.04 0.26 -24.78
CA GLU A 225 25.94 0.91 -25.74
C GLU A 225 26.98 -0.07 -26.30
N GLY A 226 27.73 0.42 -27.26
CA GLY A 226 28.83 -0.31 -27.89
C GLY A 226 28.49 -0.84 -29.28
N ALA A 227 29.51 -0.96 -30.10
CA ALA A 227 29.34 -1.39 -31.50
C ALA A 227 28.83 -2.84 -31.66
N ASP A 228 29.15 -3.68 -30.70
CA ASP A 228 28.75 -5.10 -30.62
C ASP A 228 27.43 -5.33 -29.88
N LYS A 229 26.86 -4.30 -29.23
CA LYS A 229 25.62 -4.38 -28.48
C LYS A 229 24.41 -4.16 -29.39
N GLY A 230 23.27 -4.62 -28.91
CA GLY A 230 22.00 -4.51 -29.59
C GLY A 230 21.14 -5.75 -29.40
N VAL A 231 19.93 -5.69 -29.90
CA VAL A 231 18.96 -6.78 -29.82
C VAL A 231 19.41 -7.92 -30.74
N LYS A 232 19.80 -9.04 -30.16
CA LYS A 232 20.25 -10.22 -30.90
C LYS A 232 19.67 -11.49 -30.27
N PHE A 233 18.97 -12.27 -31.06
CA PHE A 233 18.45 -13.58 -30.70
C PHE A 233 18.94 -14.66 -31.67
N THR A 234 19.09 -15.89 -31.19
CA THR A 234 19.34 -17.06 -32.04
C THR A 234 18.09 -17.35 -32.87
N PRO A 235 18.24 -18.09 -34.00
CA PRO A 235 17.07 -18.54 -34.78
C PRO A 235 16.00 -19.23 -33.93
N GLU A 236 16.42 -20.07 -32.97
CA GLU A 236 15.53 -20.77 -32.05
C GLU A 236 14.82 -19.77 -31.10
N GLY A 237 15.55 -18.77 -30.59
CA GLY A 237 14.98 -17.71 -29.75
C GLY A 237 13.93 -16.90 -30.49
N LYS A 238 14.19 -16.53 -31.75
CA LYS A 238 13.22 -15.83 -32.60
C LYS A 238 11.96 -16.67 -32.85
N LYS A 239 12.10 -17.96 -33.12
CA LYS A 239 10.97 -18.88 -33.27
C LYS A 239 10.17 -19.03 -31.98
N ALA A 240 10.84 -19.11 -30.83
CA ALA A 240 10.16 -19.16 -29.54
C ALA A 240 9.34 -17.89 -29.24
N ILE A 241 9.87 -16.71 -29.58
CA ILE A 241 9.12 -15.44 -29.50
C ILE A 241 7.87 -15.51 -30.39
N LEU A 242 7.99 -15.96 -31.64
CA LEU A 242 6.86 -16.09 -32.56
C LEU A 242 5.81 -17.06 -32.04
N SER A 243 6.23 -18.23 -31.54
CA SER A 243 5.32 -19.22 -30.97
C SER A 243 4.48 -18.65 -29.85
N LYS A 244 5.09 -17.86 -28.96
CA LYS A 244 4.36 -17.18 -27.87
C LYS A 244 3.41 -16.08 -28.36
N LEU A 245 3.73 -15.38 -29.43
CA LEU A 245 2.81 -14.45 -30.09
C LEU A 245 1.63 -15.17 -30.75
N ILE A 246 1.87 -16.32 -31.38
CA ILE A 246 0.81 -17.17 -31.95
C ILE A 246 -0.14 -17.65 -30.85
N GLU A 247 0.41 -18.16 -29.75
CA GLU A 247 -0.36 -18.61 -28.59
C GLU A 247 -1.26 -17.48 -28.05
N ALA A 248 -0.69 -16.32 -27.82
CA ALA A 248 -1.40 -15.16 -27.28
C ALA A 248 -2.52 -14.68 -28.21
N GLU A 249 -2.22 -14.45 -29.50
CA GLU A 249 -3.20 -13.93 -30.46
C GLU A 249 -4.30 -14.95 -30.76
N ALA A 250 -3.96 -16.22 -30.97
CA ALA A 250 -4.94 -17.24 -31.30
C ALA A 250 -5.93 -17.46 -30.14
N PHE A 251 -5.46 -17.40 -28.90
CA PHE A 251 -6.35 -17.51 -27.73
C PHE A 251 -7.34 -16.34 -27.65
N GLU A 252 -6.89 -15.08 -27.84
CA GLU A 252 -7.80 -13.92 -27.85
C GLU A 252 -8.82 -14.01 -28.99
N ARG A 253 -8.38 -14.40 -30.21
CA ARG A 253 -9.28 -14.62 -31.35
C ARG A 253 -10.27 -15.75 -31.11
N PHE A 254 -9.84 -16.84 -30.45
CA PHE A 254 -10.71 -17.95 -30.07
C PHE A 254 -11.81 -17.48 -29.11
N LEU A 255 -11.43 -16.76 -28.06
CA LEU A 255 -12.39 -16.19 -27.11
C LEU A 255 -13.34 -15.20 -27.79
N HIS A 256 -12.83 -14.36 -28.69
CA HIS A 256 -13.66 -13.41 -29.44
C HIS A 256 -14.74 -14.12 -30.27
N LYS A 257 -14.39 -15.23 -30.93
CA LYS A 257 -15.30 -16.02 -31.73
C LYS A 257 -16.33 -16.79 -30.89
N ARG A 258 -15.88 -17.41 -29.78
CA ARG A 258 -16.73 -18.31 -28.96
C ARG A 258 -17.59 -17.54 -27.95
N TYR A 259 -17.12 -16.39 -27.45
CA TYR A 259 -17.74 -15.62 -26.37
C TYR A 259 -17.87 -14.13 -26.70
N PRO A 260 -18.57 -13.74 -27.77
CA PRO A 260 -18.58 -12.36 -28.29
C PRO A 260 -19.15 -11.35 -27.29
N GLY A 261 -20.10 -11.75 -26.41
CA GLY A 261 -20.75 -10.85 -25.45
C GLY A 261 -20.23 -10.96 -24.00
N THR A 262 -19.24 -11.81 -23.75
CA THR A 262 -18.72 -12.01 -22.39
C THR A 262 -17.50 -11.14 -22.14
N LYS A 263 -17.49 -10.37 -21.02
CA LYS A 263 -16.34 -9.57 -20.62
C LYS A 263 -15.11 -10.45 -20.41
N ARG A 264 -14.01 -10.12 -21.09
CA ARG A 264 -12.72 -10.81 -21.00
C ARG A 264 -11.51 -9.89 -20.91
N PHE A 265 -11.62 -8.62 -21.30
CA PHE A 265 -10.55 -7.61 -21.28
C PHE A 265 -9.28 -8.09 -21.99
N GLY A 266 -9.39 -8.37 -23.28
CA GLY A 266 -8.31 -8.95 -24.08
C GLY A 266 -7.00 -8.16 -24.11
N LEU A 267 -5.92 -8.88 -24.41
CA LEU A 267 -4.57 -8.34 -24.55
C LEU A 267 -4.29 -7.79 -25.97
N ASP A 268 -5.22 -7.96 -26.89
CA ASP A 268 -5.05 -7.65 -28.31
C ASP A 268 -4.40 -6.28 -28.56
N GLY A 269 -3.27 -6.28 -29.24
CA GLY A 269 -2.40 -5.14 -29.49
C GLY A 269 -1.23 -5.01 -28.51
N GLY A 270 -1.17 -5.83 -27.47
CA GLY A 270 -0.10 -5.88 -26.47
C GLY A 270 0.53 -7.26 -26.31
N GLU A 271 0.40 -8.14 -27.29
CA GLU A 271 0.79 -9.56 -27.23
C GLU A 271 2.29 -9.77 -26.95
N ALA A 272 3.15 -8.78 -27.28
CA ALA A 272 4.59 -8.83 -26.99
C ALA A 272 4.91 -8.91 -25.48
N ALA A 273 3.96 -8.60 -24.61
CA ALA A 273 4.10 -8.80 -23.16
C ALA A 273 4.30 -10.29 -22.82
N VAL A 274 3.69 -11.23 -23.57
CA VAL A 274 3.79 -12.67 -23.27
C VAL A 274 5.22 -13.20 -23.41
N PRO A 275 5.92 -13.07 -24.55
CA PRO A 275 7.32 -13.50 -24.65
C PRO A 275 8.26 -12.71 -23.72
N ALA A 276 7.95 -11.44 -23.40
CA ALA A 276 8.72 -10.65 -22.43
C ALA A 276 8.64 -11.24 -21.02
N LEU A 277 7.44 -11.62 -20.57
CA LEU A 277 7.24 -12.26 -19.26
C LEU A 277 7.90 -13.64 -19.19
N GLU A 278 7.81 -14.43 -20.25
CA GLU A 278 8.56 -15.70 -20.35
C GLU A 278 10.08 -15.47 -20.21
N GLN A 279 10.59 -14.38 -20.80
CA GLN A 279 12.01 -14.00 -20.66
C GLN A 279 12.36 -13.58 -19.24
N ILE A 280 11.48 -12.84 -18.54
CA ILE A 280 11.67 -12.47 -17.12
C ILE A 280 11.78 -13.73 -16.26
N ILE A 281 10.88 -14.69 -16.46
CA ILE A 281 10.89 -15.96 -15.70
C ILE A 281 12.15 -16.76 -16.00
N LYS A 282 12.47 -16.93 -17.27
CA LYS A 282 13.65 -17.67 -17.73
C LYS A 282 14.94 -17.05 -17.20
N ARG A 283 15.11 -15.73 -17.38
CA ARG A 283 16.32 -15.03 -16.93
C ARG A 283 16.40 -14.96 -15.41
N GLY A 284 15.26 -14.72 -14.75
CA GLY A 284 15.17 -14.75 -13.28
C GLY A 284 15.63 -16.08 -12.71
N GLY A 285 15.15 -17.20 -13.24
CA GLY A 285 15.58 -18.54 -12.84
C GLY A 285 17.08 -18.77 -13.03
N ALA A 286 17.64 -18.30 -14.14
CA ALA A 286 19.09 -18.37 -14.41
C ALA A 286 19.92 -17.51 -13.43
N GLU A 287 19.34 -16.39 -12.93
CA GLU A 287 19.95 -15.51 -11.93
C GLU A 287 19.58 -15.88 -10.47
N GLY A 288 18.97 -17.05 -10.27
CA GLY A 288 18.72 -17.61 -8.94
C GLY A 288 17.35 -17.31 -8.33
N VAL A 289 16.43 -16.69 -9.07
CA VAL A 289 15.03 -16.54 -8.63
C VAL A 289 14.39 -17.93 -8.51
N LYS A 290 13.72 -18.18 -7.39
CA LYS A 290 13.00 -19.41 -7.11
C LYS A 290 11.48 -19.22 -7.12
N GLU A 291 11.04 -18.00 -6.89
CA GLU A 291 9.63 -17.67 -6.90
C GLU A 291 9.37 -16.26 -7.41
N ILE A 292 8.31 -16.09 -8.19
CA ILE A 292 7.81 -14.80 -8.67
C ILE A 292 6.38 -14.60 -8.16
N VAL A 293 6.16 -13.50 -7.44
CA VAL A 293 4.84 -13.09 -6.98
C VAL A 293 4.30 -12.04 -7.93
N VAL A 294 3.20 -12.36 -8.62
CA VAL A 294 2.65 -11.55 -9.71
C VAL A 294 1.40 -10.82 -9.26
N GLY A 295 1.34 -9.52 -9.55
CA GLY A 295 0.12 -8.71 -9.49
C GLY A 295 -0.20 -8.12 -10.85
N MET A 296 -1.46 -8.08 -11.21
CA MET A 296 -1.87 -7.43 -12.45
C MET A 296 -3.34 -7.06 -12.46
N ALA A 297 -3.68 -6.02 -13.23
CA ALA A 297 -5.05 -5.65 -13.53
C ALA A 297 -5.77 -6.71 -14.40
N HIS A 298 -7.02 -6.44 -14.77
CA HIS A 298 -7.86 -7.37 -15.54
C HIS A 298 -7.42 -7.53 -17.01
N ARG A 299 -6.81 -6.50 -17.64
CA ARG A 299 -6.45 -6.54 -19.08
C ARG A 299 -5.34 -7.55 -19.36
N GLY A 300 -5.63 -8.46 -20.27
CA GLY A 300 -4.70 -9.55 -20.62
C GLY A 300 -4.58 -10.65 -19.58
N ARG A 301 -5.31 -10.56 -18.44
CA ARG A 301 -5.15 -11.51 -17.34
C ARG A 301 -5.47 -12.94 -17.74
N LEU A 302 -6.51 -13.18 -18.54
CA LEU A 302 -6.86 -14.53 -19.00
C LEU A 302 -5.75 -15.12 -19.88
N ASN A 303 -5.15 -14.29 -20.73
CA ASN A 303 -4.02 -14.69 -21.58
C ASN A 303 -2.79 -15.03 -20.70
N MET A 304 -2.48 -14.17 -19.72
CA MET A 304 -1.40 -14.43 -18.77
C MET A 304 -1.63 -15.70 -17.93
N LEU A 305 -2.87 -15.97 -17.54
CA LEU A 305 -3.21 -17.23 -16.83
C LEU A 305 -2.94 -18.46 -17.69
N GLY A 306 -3.31 -18.45 -18.98
CA GLY A 306 -3.04 -19.57 -19.90
C GLY A 306 -1.57 -19.61 -20.33
N ALA A 307 -1.12 -18.60 -21.06
CA ALA A 307 0.17 -18.63 -21.77
C ALA A 307 1.40 -18.49 -20.84
N VAL A 308 1.30 -17.75 -19.72
CA VAL A 308 2.44 -17.50 -18.82
C VAL A 308 2.36 -18.37 -17.56
N MET A 309 1.21 -18.37 -16.87
CA MET A 309 1.03 -19.18 -15.65
C MET A 309 0.83 -20.66 -15.96
N GLY A 310 0.47 -21.03 -17.20
CA GLY A 310 0.22 -22.40 -17.58
C GLY A 310 -1.06 -23.01 -17.00
N LYS A 311 -2.06 -22.16 -16.69
CA LYS A 311 -3.39 -22.65 -16.32
C LYS A 311 -3.98 -23.38 -17.51
N PRO A 312 -4.44 -24.66 -17.37
CA PRO A 312 -5.02 -25.42 -18.45
C PRO A 312 -6.17 -24.68 -19.13
N TYR A 313 -6.17 -24.64 -20.45
CA TYR A 313 -7.19 -23.90 -21.23
C TYR A 313 -8.59 -24.50 -21.04
N GLU A 314 -8.71 -25.82 -20.86
CA GLU A 314 -9.98 -26.47 -20.53
C GLU A 314 -10.58 -25.97 -19.21
N GLN A 315 -9.76 -25.61 -18.22
CA GLN A 315 -10.23 -24.98 -16.97
C GLN A 315 -10.75 -23.56 -17.23
N ILE A 316 -10.05 -22.79 -18.06
CA ILE A 316 -10.48 -21.42 -18.42
C ILE A 316 -11.82 -21.51 -19.16
N PHE A 317 -11.97 -22.44 -20.12
CA PHE A 317 -13.22 -22.61 -20.86
C PHE A 317 -14.35 -23.12 -19.97
N HIS A 318 -14.07 -24.01 -19.03
CA HIS A 318 -15.03 -24.44 -18.03
C HIS A 318 -15.60 -23.26 -17.22
N GLU A 319 -14.73 -22.31 -16.79
CA GLU A 319 -15.15 -21.08 -16.11
C GLU A 319 -15.98 -20.17 -17.02
N PHE A 320 -15.73 -20.13 -18.31
CA PHE A 320 -16.58 -19.40 -19.28
C PHE A 320 -17.96 -20.04 -19.44
N GLN A 321 -18.06 -21.33 -19.25
CA GLN A 321 -19.32 -22.10 -19.35
C GLN A 321 -20.13 -22.10 -18.03
N GLY A 322 -19.69 -21.32 -17.02
CA GLY A 322 -20.36 -21.19 -15.73
C GLY A 322 -19.88 -22.17 -14.66
N GLY A 323 -18.89 -22.98 -14.97
CA GLY A 323 -18.23 -23.84 -13.99
C GLY A 323 -17.34 -23.09 -13.01
N SER A 324 -16.91 -23.76 -11.96
CA SER A 324 -15.97 -23.22 -10.98
C SER A 324 -14.77 -24.13 -10.82
N THR A 325 -13.57 -23.59 -11.00
CA THR A 325 -12.31 -24.31 -10.76
C THR A 325 -11.87 -24.26 -9.29
N GLN A 326 -12.57 -23.49 -8.45
CA GLN A 326 -12.36 -23.49 -6.99
C GLN A 326 -13.06 -24.66 -6.28
N GLY A 327 -13.75 -25.53 -7.04
CA GLY A 327 -14.60 -26.59 -6.53
C GLY A 327 -15.94 -26.05 -6.00
N ALA A 328 -16.96 -26.90 -6.03
CA ALA A 328 -18.23 -26.62 -5.36
C ALA A 328 -18.01 -26.68 -3.83
N THR A 329 -17.50 -25.62 -3.24
CA THR A 329 -17.50 -25.46 -1.78
C THR A 329 -18.75 -24.69 -1.42
N ASP A 330 -19.56 -25.19 -0.53
CA ASP A 330 -20.71 -24.46 0.07
C ASP A 330 -20.27 -23.17 0.77
N PHE A 331 -18.96 -22.94 0.87
CA PHE A 331 -18.35 -21.84 1.62
C PHE A 331 -18.02 -20.61 0.75
N GLY A 332 -17.47 -20.75 -0.47
CA GLY A 332 -17.05 -19.62 -1.31
C GLY A 332 -18.20 -19.01 -2.11
N SER A 333 -18.25 -17.68 -2.23
CA SER A 333 -19.16 -16.98 -3.15
C SER A 333 -18.63 -16.91 -4.58
N GLY A 334 -17.31 -17.17 -4.77
CA GLY A 334 -16.61 -17.01 -6.05
C GLY A 334 -16.44 -15.55 -6.48
N ASP A 335 -15.71 -15.37 -7.58
CA ASP A 335 -15.52 -14.08 -8.25
C ASP A 335 -15.46 -14.28 -9.77
N VAL A 336 -15.47 -13.18 -10.51
CA VAL A 336 -15.35 -13.23 -11.97
C VAL A 336 -13.96 -13.79 -12.38
N LYS A 337 -13.93 -14.54 -13.46
CA LYS A 337 -12.73 -15.29 -13.89
C LYS A 337 -11.46 -14.44 -14.05
N TYR A 338 -11.60 -13.19 -14.44
CA TYR A 338 -10.48 -12.24 -14.63
C TYR A 338 -10.02 -11.55 -13.33
N HIS A 339 -10.52 -11.98 -12.17
CA HIS A 339 -10.00 -11.61 -10.85
C HIS A 339 -9.26 -12.75 -10.16
N LEU A 340 -9.43 -13.99 -10.64
CA LEU A 340 -8.88 -15.16 -9.98
C LEU A 340 -7.35 -15.19 -10.09
N GLY A 341 -6.73 -15.72 -9.05
CA GLY A 341 -5.30 -16.03 -9.02
C GLY A 341 -4.99 -17.45 -9.51
N ALA A 342 -3.71 -17.72 -9.66
CA ALA A 342 -3.20 -19.05 -9.98
C ALA A 342 -1.81 -19.24 -9.36
N SER A 343 -1.41 -20.50 -9.19
CA SER A 343 -0.05 -20.90 -8.81
C SER A 343 0.39 -22.05 -9.71
N SER A 344 1.65 -22.01 -10.14
CA SER A 344 2.22 -23.04 -10.99
C SER A 344 3.75 -23.04 -10.93
N ASP A 345 4.36 -24.15 -11.33
CA ASP A 345 5.79 -24.25 -11.48
C ASP A 345 6.17 -24.20 -12.95
N ARG A 346 7.19 -23.42 -13.27
CA ARG A 346 7.74 -23.27 -14.63
C ARG A 346 9.22 -23.64 -14.63
N ALA A 347 9.62 -24.44 -15.61
CA ALA A 347 11.00 -24.87 -15.75
C ALA A 347 11.60 -24.37 -17.08
N PHE A 348 12.77 -23.73 -16.99
CA PHE A 348 13.55 -23.23 -18.12
C PHE A 348 15.02 -23.60 -17.92
N ASP A 349 15.59 -24.28 -18.91
CA ASP A 349 17.02 -24.64 -18.91
C ASP A 349 17.48 -25.32 -17.60
N GLY A 350 16.61 -26.16 -17.00
CA GLY A 350 16.88 -26.87 -15.74
C GLY A 350 16.66 -26.02 -14.47
N ASN A 351 16.22 -24.77 -14.60
CA ASN A 351 15.84 -23.93 -13.46
C ASN A 351 14.32 -23.96 -13.27
N GLU A 352 13.88 -24.33 -12.08
CA GLU A 352 12.48 -24.32 -11.69
C GLU A 352 12.15 -23.01 -10.95
N VAL A 353 11.07 -22.36 -11.37
CA VAL A 353 10.57 -21.10 -10.79
C VAL A 353 9.10 -21.27 -10.47
N HIS A 354 8.74 -21.08 -9.20
CA HIS A 354 7.34 -21.06 -8.76
C HIS A 354 6.71 -19.71 -9.08
N LEU A 355 5.55 -19.72 -9.72
CA LEU A 355 4.77 -18.52 -10.00
C LEU A 355 3.53 -18.48 -9.12
N THR A 356 3.30 -17.32 -8.50
CA THR A 356 2.08 -17.05 -7.74
C THR A 356 1.44 -15.77 -8.24
N MET A 357 0.31 -15.86 -8.93
CA MET A 357 -0.50 -14.68 -9.28
C MET A 357 -1.56 -14.43 -8.21
N ASN A 358 -1.56 -13.23 -7.63
CA ASN A 358 -2.54 -12.86 -6.63
C ASN A 358 -3.92 -12.67 -7.27
N ALA A 359 -4.97 -13.11 -6.58
CA ALA A 359 -6.32 -12.65 -6.88
C ALA A 359 -6.45 -11.17 -6.49
N ASN A 360 -7.23 -10.39 -7.24
CA ASN A 360 -7.45 -8.97 -6.96
C ASN A 360 -8.80 -8.50 -7.53
N PRO A 361 -9.36 -7.40 -6.98
CA PRO A 361 -10.59 -6.78 -7.49
C PRO A 361 -10.31 -5.94 -8.74
N SER A 362 -11.35 -5.32 -9.28
CA SER A 362 -11.24 -4.34 -10.38
C SER A 362 -10.66 -2.96 -9.96
N HIS A 363 -10.32 -2.78 -8.69
CA HIS A 363 -9.68 -1.56 -8.17
C HIS A 363 -8.21 -1.59 -8.60
N LEU A 364 -7.92 -0.83 -9.65
CA LEU A 364 -6.61 -0.83 -10.29
C LEU A 364 -5.51 -0.42 -9.31
N GLU A 365 -4.38 -1.09 -9.36
CA GLU A 365 -3.16 -0.89 -8.56
C GLU A 365 -3.28 -1.24 -7.07
N ALA A 366 -4.50 -1.51 -6.55
CA ALA A 366 -4.66 -1.93 -5.16
C ALA A 366 -3.97 -3.27 -4.83
N VAL A 367 -3.67 -4.09 -5.82
CA VAL A 367 -2.92 -5.35 -5.65
C VAL A 367 -1.42 -5.13 -5.42
N ASP A 368 -0.87 -3.98 -5.79
CA ASP A 368 0.58 -3.73 -5.77
C ASP A 368 1.18 -3.92 -4.38
N PRO A 369 0.73 -3.21 -3.33
CA PRO A 369 1.29 -3.40 -2.00
C PRO A 369 1.01 -4.80 -1.45
N VAL A 370 -0.08 -5.47 -1.87
CA VAL A 370 -0.37 -6.86 -1.49
C VAL A 370 0.69 -7.81 -2.02
N VAL A 371 1.11 -7.62 -3.28
CA VAL A 371 2.20 -8.41 -3.89
C VAL A 371 3.52 -8.16 -3.17
N LEU A 372 3.85 -6.90 -2.89
CA LEU A 372 5.07 -6.52 -2.17
C LEU A 372 5.11 -7.15 -0.77
N GLY A 373 4.02 -7.03 -0.03
CA GLY A 373 3.90 -7.62 1.31
C GLY A 373 4.02 -9.15 1.29
N ARG A 374 3.36 -9.80 0.33
CA ARG A 374 3.44 -11.25 0.16
C ARG A 374 4.84 -11.72 -0.20
N ALA A 375 5.51 -11.05 -1.12
CA ALA A 375 6.90 -11.34 -1.48
C ALA A 375 7.84 -11.16 -0.27
N ARG A 376 7.67 -10.08 0.49
CA ARG A 376 8.47 -9.79 1.69
C ARG A 376 8.29 -10.85 2.78
N SER A 377 7.06 -11.32 2.99
CA SER A 377 6.77 -12.39 3.95
C SER A 377 7.47 -13.70 3.56
N LYS A 378 7.36 -14.10 2.29
CA LYS A 378 8.06 -15.28 1.75
C LYS A 378 9.57 -15.15 1.88
N GLN A 379 10.15 -13.98 1.61
CA GLN A 379 11.58 -13.72 1.83
C GLN A 379 11.98 -13.81 3.31
N ALA A 380 11.11 -13.38 4.22
CA ALA A 380 11.36 -13.50 5.66
C ALA A 380 11.38 -14.96 6.11
N MET A 381 10.49 -15.81 5.58
CA MET A 381 10.53 -17.26 5.80
C MET A 381 11.80 -17.90 5.25
N LYS A 382 12.17 -17.58 4.00
CA LYS A 382 13.40 -18.08 3.35
C LYS A 382 14.67 -17.62 4.08
N LYS A 383 14.69 -16.38 4.59
CA LYS A 383 15.81 -15.89 5.41
C LYS A 383 16.02 -16.74 6.65
N ARG A 384 14.95 -17.21 7.28
CA ARG A 384 15.02 -18.12 8.44
C ARG A 384 15.54 -19.50 8.04
N GLU A 385 15.14 -19.99 6.87
CA GLU A 385 15.50 -21.34 6.39
C GLU A 385 16.85 -21.36 5.65
N ARG A 386 17.15 -20.40 4.79
CA ARG A 386 18.23 -20.43 3.79
C ARG A 386 19.14 -19.20 3.75
N ASN A 387 18.90 -18.22 4.63
CA ASN A 387 19.69 -16.97 4.71
C ASN A 387 19.66 -16.10 3.44
N ASP A 388 18.52 -15.92 2.81
CA ASP A 388 18.36 -14.97 1.69
C ASP A 388 18.41 -13.50 2.17
N ALA A 389 19.59 -13.06 2.59
CA ALA A 389 19.82 -11.69 3.07
C ALA A 389 19.71 -10.66 1.94
N LYS A 390 19.99 -11.06 0.70
CA LYS A 390 19.95 -10.19 -0.49
C LYS A 390 18.56 -10.08 -1.11
N ARG A 391 17.61 -10.95 -0.73
CA ARG A 391 16.25 -10.99 -1.27
C ARG A 391 16.18 -11.19 -2.77
N THR A 392 17.02 -12.06 -3.27
CA THR A 392 17.15 -12.37 -4.70
C THR A 392 16.32 -13.59 -5.12
N GLU A 393 15.96 -14.46 -4.19
CA GLU A 393 15.24 -15.70 -4.50
C GLU A 393 13.74 -15.49 -4.79
N ILE A 394 13.14 -14.43 -4.24
CA ILE A 394 11.71 -14.13 -4.44
C ILE A 394 11.58 -12.74 -5.05
N MET A 395 10.93 -12.67 -6.20
CA MET A 395 10.81 -11.46 -7.00
C MET A 395 9.34 -11.03 -7.15
N PRO A 396 8.97 -9.82 -6.75
CA PRO A 396 7.70 -9.23 -7.15
C PRO A 396 7.74 -8.78 -8.60
N LEU A 397 6.63 -9.03 -9.31
CA LEU A 397 6.39 -8.61 -10.70
C LEU A 397 5.00 -8.00 -10.80
N LEU A 398 4.92 -6.74 -11.18
CA LEU A 398 3.69 -5.98 -11.28
C LEU A 398 3.42 -5.57 -12.72
N LEU A 399 2.22 -5.88 -13.21
CA LEU A 399 1.76 -5.49 -14.54
C LEU A 399 0.69 -4.41 -14.41
N HIS A 400 0.93 -3.28 -15.06
CA HIS A 400 0.14 -2.06 -14.93
C HIS A 400 -0.51 -1.64 -16.25
N GLY A 401 -1.61 -0.87 -16.15
CA GLY A 401 -2.08 -0.05 -17.25
C GLY A 401 -1.49 1.37 -17.13
N ASP A 402 -1.22 2.03 -18.25
CA ASP A 402 -0.55 3.33 -18.28
C ASP A 402 -1.31 4.43 -17.51
N ALA A 403 -2.61 4.50 -17.68
CA ALA A 403 -3.43 5.51 -17.01
C ALA A 403 -3.53 5.26 -15.49
N ALA A 404 -3.57 3.99 -15.07
CA ALA A 404 -3.62 3.63 -13.66
C ALA A 404 -2.27 3.85 -12.97
N PHE A 405 -1.17 3.46 -13.61
CA PHE A 405 0.18 3.64 -13.08
C PHE A 405 0.50 5.10 -12.79
N SER A 406 0.14 6.02 -13.69
CA SER A 406 0.36 7.45 -13.49
C SER A 406 -0.67 8.12 -12.58
N GLY A 407 -1.87 7.56 -12.45
CA GLY A 407 -3.01 8.22 -11.79
C GLY A 407 -3.35 7.73 -10.38
N GLN A 408 -3.04 6.49 -10.05
CA GLN A 408 -3.35 5.91 -8.73
C GLN A 408 -2.24 6.20 -7.73
N GLY A 409 -2.57 6.91 -6.64
CA GLY A 409 -1.60 7.31 -5.61
C GLY A 409 -0.85 6.15 -4.96
N VAL A 410 -1.49 4.99 -4.85
CA VAL A 410 -0.89 3.79 -4.26
C VAL A 410 0.37 3.32 -4.99
N VAL A 411 0.51 3.61 -6.29
CA VAL A 411 1.73 3.31 -7.06
C VAL A 411 2.93 4.10 -6.52
N ALA A 412 2.76 5.42 -6.33
CA ALA A 412 3.79 6.27 -5.74
C ALA A 412 4.12 5.85 -4.30
N GLU A 413 3.12 5.45 -3.52
CA GLU A 413 3.32 4.93 -2.17
C GLU A 413 4.13 3.63 -2.18
N CYS A 414 3.88 2.72 -3.15
CA CYS A 414 4.66 1.49 -3.32
C CYS A 414 6.13 1.79 -3.66
N PHE A 415 6.40 2.75 -4.54
CA PHE A 415 7.77 3.20 -4.80
C PHE A 415 8.42 3.77 -3.53
N ALA A 416 7.70 4.57 -2.76
CA ALA A 416 8.22 5.11 -1.51
C ALA A 416 8.55 4.03 -0.46
N LEU A 417 7.88 2.86 -0.51
CA LEU A 417 8.19 1.70 0.33
C LEU A 417 9.45 0.95 -0.11
N SER A 418 9.80 0.98 -1.40
CA SER A 418 10.75 0.06 -2.04
C SER A 418 12.17 0.07 -1.45
N GLY A 419 12.64 1.23 -0.99
CA GLY A 419 13.96 1.40 -0.37
C GLY A 419 14.00 1.23 1.15
N LEU A 420 12.85 1.21 1.83
CA LEU A 420 12.79 1.20 3.28
C LEU A 420 13.13 -0.17 3.88
N ALA A 421 13.94 -0.20 4.92
CA ALA A 421 14.44 -1.42 5.53
C ALA A 421 13.35 -2.43 5.94
N GLY A 422 12.21 -1.94 6.42
CA GLY A 422 11.05 -2.75 6.84
C GLY A 422 10.21 -3.30 5.70
N TYR A 423 10.32 -2.72 4.49
CA TYR A 423 9.42 -2.98 3.36
C TYR A 423 10.11 -3.47 2.08
N ARG A 424 11.37 -3.11 1.86
CA ARG A 424 12.11 -3.46 0.64
C ARG A 424 12.06 -4.96 0.34
N THR A 425 11.89 -5.27 -0.95
CA THR A 425 11.80 -6.65 -1.49
C THR A 425 13.00 -7.04 -2.34
N GLY A 426 14.04 -6.20 -2.42
CA GLY A 426 15.15 -6.43 -3.34
C GLY A 426 14.82 -6.05 -4.79
N GLY A 427 13.93 -5.06 -4.94
CA GLY A 427 13.47 -4.51 -6.21
C GLY A 427 12.25 -5.25 -6.80
N THR A 428 11.46 -4.49 -7.51
CA THR A 428 10.27 -4.94 -8.24
C THR A 428 10.47 -4.68 -9.74
N ILE A 429 10.04 -5.59 -10.59
CA ILE A 429 9.90 -5.31 -12.02
C ILE A 429 8.49 -4.79 -12.24
N HIS A 430 8.38 -3.55 -12.69
CA HIS A 430 7.12 -2.92 -13.11
C HIS A 430 7.01 -2.99 -14.61
N PHE A 431 5.97 -3.66 -15.12
CA PHE A 431 5.72 -3.81 -16.55
C PHE A 431 4.43 -3.07 -16.93
N ILE A 432 4.54 -1.96 -17.63
CA ILE A 432 3.41 -1.15 -18.05
C ILE A 432 2.96 -1.61 -19.45
N ILE A 433 1.73 -2.09 -19.56
CA ILE A 433 1.05 -2.32 -20.84
C ILE A 433 0.44 -0.98 -21.25
N ASN A 434 1.26 -0.14 -21.90
CA ASN A 434 0.92 1.22 -22.26
C ASN A 434 0.14 1.24 -23.58
N ASN A 435 -1.16 1.03 -23.50
CA ASN A 435 -2.02 1.07 -24.70
C ASN A 435 -2.51 2.47 -25.07
N GLN A 436 -1.96 3.49 -24.44
CA GLN A 436 -2.15 4.92 -24.76
C GLN A 436 -3.60 5.40 -24.62
N ILE A 437 -4.38 4.75 -23.79
CA ILE A 437 -5.77 5.13 -23.51
C ILE A 437 -6.24 4.60 -22.16
N GLY A 438 -6.84 5.45 -21.32
CA GLY A 438 -7.51 5.08 -20.09
C GLY A 438 -9.02 5.00 -20.27
N PHE A 439 -9.58 3.81 -20.49
CA PHE A 439 -10.98 3.57 -20.87
C PHE A 439 -11.36 4.36 -22.14
N THR A 440 -11.80 5.62 -22.02
CA THR A 440 -12.14 6.56 -23.12
C THR A 440 -11.27 7.82 -23.11
N THR A 441 -10.30 7.92 -22.20
CA THR A 441 -9.53 9.14 -21.96
C THR A 441 -8.13 9.03 -22.59
N SER A 442 -7.80 9.97 -23.46
CA SER A 442 -6.47 10.05 -24.07
C SER A 442 -5.40 10.53 -23.07
N PRO A 443 -4.13 10.21 -23.27
CA PRO A 443 -3.04 10.60 -22.37
C PRO A 443 -2.99 12.08 -22.05
N MET A 444 -3.22 12.94 -23.03
CA MET A 444 -3.23 14.40 -22.87
C MET A 444 -4.26 14.93 -21.86
N TYR A 445 -5.26 14.12 -21.49
CA TYR A 445 -6.27 14.45 -20.49
C TYR A 445 -6.11 13.64 -19.20
N SER A 446 -5.21 12.65 -19.17
CA SER A 446 -5.08 11.73 -18.04
C SER A 446 -3.80 11.88 -17.25
N ARG A 447 -2.77 12.50 -17.80
CA ARG A 447 -1.50 12.77 -17.12
C ARG A 447 -0.84 14.06 -17.59
N SER A 448 -0.05 14.67 -16.70
CA SER A 448 0.71 15.90 -17.00
C SER A 448 2.11 15.60 -17.52
N SER A 449 2.64 14.43 -17.26
CA SER A 449 3.99 13.99 -17.62
C SER A 449 4.04 13.40 -19.04
N PRO A 450 5.20 13.44 -19.72
CA PRO A 450 5.40 12.79 -21.02
C PRO A 450 5.11 11.30 -21.01
N TYR A 451 5.50 10.60 -19.94
CA TYR A 451 5.34 9.17 -19.81
C TYR A 451 4.54 8.79 -18.57
N PRO A 452 3.81 7.67 -18.59
CA PRO A 452 3.17 7.17 -17.39
C PRO A 452 4.20 6.74 -16.32
N SER A 453 5.38 6.33 -16.77
CA SER A 453 6.49 5.84 -15.96
C SER A 453 7.23 6.92 -15.16
N ASP A 454 6.96 8.21 -15.37
CA ASP A 454 7.65 9.31 -14.69
C ASP A 454 7.48 9.27 -13.16
N VAL A 455 6.46 8.58 -12.65
CA VAL A 455 6.29 8.30 -11.22
C VAL A 455 7.51 7.57 -10.63
N ALA A 456 8.17 6.71 -11.41
CA ALA A 456 9.32 5.93 -10.97
C ALA A 456 10.61 6.76 -10.79
N LEU A 457 10.65 7.97 -11.33
CA LEU A 457 11.77 8.92 -11.13
C LEU A 457 11.93 9.27 -9.64
N LEU A 458 10.86 9.15 -8.85
CA LEU A 458 10.85 9.37 -7.40
C LEU A 458 11.93 8.57 -6.67
N VAL A 459 12.18 7.34 -7.11
CA VAL A 459 13.15 6.41 -6.50
C VAL A 459 14.37 6.16 -7.40
N GLN A 460 14.52 6.96 -8.44
CA GLN A 460 15.61 6.84 -9.41
C GLN A 460 15.69 5.47 -10.10
N ALA A 461 14.53 4.85 -10.35
CA ALA A 461 14.47 3.59 -11.08
C ALA A 461 14.80 3.82 -12.57
N PRO A 462 15.58 2.95 -13.23
CA PRO A 462 15.74 3.00 -14.67
C PRO A 462 14.44 2.65 -15.38
N ILE A 463 14.18 3.33 -16.50
CA ILE A 463 12.97 3.17 -17.28
C ILE A 463 13.34 2.79 -18.70
N PHE A 464 12.78 1.67 -19.19
CA PHE A 464 12.90 1.21 -20.55
C PHE A 464 11.58 1.42 -21.27
N HIS A 465 11.54 2.35 -22.22
CA HIS A 465 10.42 2.51 -23.14
C HIS A 465 10.66 1.61 -24.35
N VAL A 466 9.65 0.89 -24.77
CA VAL A 466 9.80 -0.04 -25.89
C VAL A 466 8.54 -0.15 -26.72
N ASN A 467 8.71 -0.22 -28.06
CA ASN A 467 7.61 -0.41 -29.00
C ASN A 467 7.13 -1.87 -28.96
N GLY A 468 5.84 -2.10 -28.66
CA GLY A 468 5.23 -3.43 -28.58
C GLY A 468 5.17 -4.19 -29.93
N ASP A 469 5.29 -3.51 -31.06
CA ASP A 469 5.39 -4.16 -32.37
C ASP A 469 6.80 -4.70 -32.70
N ASP A 470 7.77 -4.44 -31.81
CA ASP A 470 9.09 -5.08 -31.88
C ASP A 470 9.29 -6.07 -30.72
N PRO A 471 8.77 -7.31 -30.84
CA PRO A 471 8.82 -8.27 -29.74
C PRO A 471 10.24 -8.72 -29.37
N GLU A 472 11.21 -8.62 -30.27
CA GLU A 472 12.62 -8.85 -29.93
C GLU A 472 13.12 -7.76 -28.98
N ALA A 473 12.81 -6.49 -29.27
CA ALA A 473 13.17 -5.37 -28.40
C ALA A 473 12.52 -5.49 -27.01
N VAL A 474 11.22 -5.81 -26.95
CA VAL A 474 10.50 -6.02 -25.68
C VAL A 474 11.13 -7.15 -24.86
N THR A 475 11.43 -8.28 -25.50
CA THR A 475 12.06 -9.42 -24.85
C THR A 475 13.48 -9.10 -24.38
N TYR A 476 14.23 -8.30 -25.13
CA TYR A 476 15.57 -7.87 -24.76
C TYR A 476 15.56 -6.95 -23.54
N VAL A 477 14.72 -5.92 -23.50
CA VAL A 477 14.64 -5.04 -22.34
C VAL A 477 14.15 -5.78 -21.09
N ALA A 478 13.25 -6.75 -21.23
CA ALA A 478 12.82 -7.62 -20.15
C ALA A 478 13.98 -8.41 -19.53
N LYS A 479 14.90 -8.91 -20.37
CA LYS A 479 16.14 -9.54 -19.92
C LYS A 479 17.02 -8.57 -19.14
N VAL A 480 17.28 -7.37 -19.68
CA VAL A 480 18.16 -6.36 -19.05
C VAL A 480 17.56 -5.88 -17.73
N ALA A 481 16.25 -5.64 -17.67
CA ALA A 481 15.54 -5.25 -16.46
C ALA A 481 15.66 -6.32 -15.36
N THR A 482 15.53 -7.61 -15.72
CA THR A 482 15.70 -8.71 -14.76
C THR A 482 17.12 -8.76 -14.21
N GLU A 483 18.14 -8.62 -15.08
CA GLU A 483 19.54 -8.58 -14.67
C GLU A 483 19.85 -7.38 -13.75
N TYR A 484 19.30 -6.20 -14.06
CA TYR A 484 19.43 -5.01 -13.23
C TYR A 484 18.86 -5.24 -11.83
N ARG A 485 17.60 -5.70 -11.76
CA ARG A 485 16.94 -6.00 -10.48
C ARG A 485 17.75 -6.99 -9.63
N GLN A 486 18.25 -8.06 -10.24
CA GLN A 486 19.01 -9.09 -9.54
C GLN A 486 20.37 -8.59 -9.06
N LYS A 487 21.02 -7.74 -9.84
CA LYS A 487 22.33 -7.18 -9.48
C LYS A 487 22.22 -6.11 -8.39
N PHE A 488 21.31 -5.15 -8.54
CA PHE A 488 21.26 -3.97 -7.68
C PHE A 488 20.20 -4.03 -6.57
N GLY A 489 19.25 -4.94 -6.69
CA GLY A 489 18.17 -5.09 -5.69
C GLY A 489 17.24 -3.87 -5.64
N LYS A 490 17.04 -3.20 -6.77
CA LYS A 490 16.23 -1.99 -6.94
C LYS A 490 15.12 -2.19 -7.97
N ASP A 491 14.12 -1.32 -7.92
CA ASP A 491 13.02 -1.33 -8.87
C ASP A 491 13.48 -0.94 -10.28
N VAL A 492 12.78 -1.45 -11.28
CA VAL A 492 12.99 -1.16 -12.69
C VAL A 492 11.66 -1.16 -13.42
N VAL A 493 11.50 -0.25 -14.38
CA VAL A 493 10.27 -0.08 -15.13
C VAL A 493 10.48 -0.42 -16.60
N ILE A 494 9.55 -1.19 -17.17
CA ILE A 494 9.40 -1.43 -18.60
C ILE A 494 8.08 -0.80 -19.04
N ASP A 495 8.15 0.23 -19.86
CA ASP A 495 7.00 0.93 -20.43
C ASP A 495 6.83 0.48 -21.88
N MET A 496 5.99 -0.54 -22.11
CA MET A 496 5.72 -1.11 -23.42
C MET A 496 4.60 -0.35 -24.11
N PHE A 497 4.95 0.51 -25.05
CA PHE A 497 4.00 1.20 -25.92
C PHE A 497 3.31 0.23 -26.87
N CYS A 498 2.03 0.16 -26.76
CA CYS A 498 1.19 -0.70 -27.57
C CYS A 498 -0.13 -0.01 -27.89
N TYR A 499 -1.13 -0.74 -28.29
CA TYR A 499 -2.48 -0.22 -28.52
C TYR A 499 -3.51 -1.25 -28.04
N ARG A 500 -4.72 -0.80 -27.83
CA ARG A 500 -5.87 -1.65 -27.51
C ARG A 500 -6.70 -1.85 -28.77
N ARG A 501 -6.72 -3.05 -29.30
CA ARG A 501 -7.37 -3.31 -30.61
C ARG A 501 -8.89 -3.16 -30.58
N PHE A 502 -9.54 -3.55 -29.51
CA PHE A 502 -10.99 -3.47 -29.32
C PHE A 502 -11.36 -2.41 -28.29
N GLY A 503 -12.65 -2.29 -27.93
CA GLY A 503 -13.11 -1.41 -26.85
C GLY A 503 -12.53 -1.76 -25.47
N HIS A 504 -12.88 -0.96 -24.48
CA HIS A 504 -12.46 -1.26 -23.10
C HIS A 504 -12.91 -2.65 -22.66
N ASN A 505 -14.15 -3.00 -23.00
CA ASN A 505 -14.72 -4.33 -22.89
C ASN A 505 -15.54 -4.63 -24.17
N GLU A 506 -16.10 -5.81 -24.24
CA GLU A 506 -16.79 -6.34 -25.42
C GLU A 506 -18.10 -5.62 -25.78
N GLY A 507 -18.62 -4.79 -24.88
CA GLY A 507 -19.80 -3.93 -25.12
C GLY A 507 -19.45 -2.47 -25.48
N ASP A 508 -18.18 -2.13 -25.54
CA ASP A 508 -17.70 -0.76 -25.77
C ASP A 508 -17.35 -0.53 -27.24
N GLU A 509 -17.87 0.57 -27.83
CA GLU A 509 -17.51 1.04 -29.18
C GLU A 509 -16.51 2.20 -29.07
N PRO A 510 -15.22 1.95 -29.21
CA PRO A 510 -14.19 2.97 -28.96
C PRO A 510 -14.13 4.08 -30.02
N MET A 511 -14.72 3.87 -31.16
CA MET A 511 -14.78 4.92 -32.21
C MET A 511 -15.65 6.10 -31.81
N PHE A 512 -16.52 5.96 -30.79
CA PHE A 512 -17.30 7.08 -30.28
C PHE A 512 -16.43 8.20 -29.70
N THR A 513 -15.33 7.84 -29.12
CA THR A 513 -14.42 8.78 -28.41
C THR A 513 -13.05 8.96 -29.07
N GLN A 514 -12.50 7.90 -29.71
CA GLN A 514 -11.16 7.91 -30.35
C GLN A 514 -11.23 7.49 -31.84
N PRO A 515 -11.95 8.19 -32.70
CA PRO A 515 -12.16 7.77 -34.07
C PRO A 515 -10.87 7.75 -34.93
N VAL A 516 -9.95 8.64 -34.67
CA VAL A 516 -8.66 8.71 -35.42
C VAL A 516 -7.78 7.52 -35.05
N MET A 517 -7.61 7.24 -33.76
CA MET A 517 -6.84 6.12 -33.27
C MET A 517 -7.38 4.79 -33.79
N TYR A 518 -8.67 4.55 -33.67
CA TYR A 518 -9.27 3.26 -34.05
C TYR A 518 -9.38 3.07 -35.57
N LYS A 519 -9.42 4.15 -36.37
CA LYS A 519 -9.24 4.03 -37.84
C LYS A 519 -7.84 3.52 -38.19
N LYS A 520 -6.80 3.98 -37.48
CA LYS A 520 -5.44 3.47 -37.67
C LYS A 520 -5.33 2.03 -37.20
N ILE A 521 -5.83 1.70 -36.00
CA ILE A 521 -5.82 0.34 -35.43
C ILE A 521 -6.48 -0.66 -36.38
N LYS A 522 -7.62 -0.30 -36.99
CA LYS A 522 -8.34 -1.18 -37.92
C LYS A 522 -7.50 -1.59 -39.13
N GLY A 523 -6.63 -0.72 -39.60
CA GLY A 523 -5.74 -0.98 -40.76
C GLY A 523 -4.36 -1.52 -40.36
N HIS A 524 -4.08 -1.59 -39.06
CA HIS A 524 -2.77 -1.99 -38.55
C HIS A 524 -2.68 -3.53 -38.44
N PRO A 525 -1.64 -4.19 -39.02
CA PRO A 525 -1.44 -5.62 -38.85
C PRO A 525 -1.19 -5.98 -37.38
N SER A 526 -1.43 -7.23 -37.00
CA SER A 526 -1.10 -7.66 -35.64
C SER A 526 0.42 -7.79 -35.43
N THR A 527 0.87 -7.68 -34.20
CA THR A 527 2.29 -7.88 -33.84
C THR A 527 2.81 -9.24 -34.32
N ARG A 528 2.00 -10.30 -34.22
CA ARG A 528 2.32 -11.62 -34.79
C ARG A 528 2.52 -11.56 -36.30
N GLU A 529 1.65 -10.86 -37.04
CA GLU A 529 1.75 -10.73 -38.50
C GLU A 529 3.00 -9.94 -38.91
N ILE A 530 3.29 -8.83 -38.22
CA ILE A 530 4.49 -8.03 -38.43
C ILE A 530 5.73 -8.90 -38.24
N TYR A 531 5.78 -9.63 -37.12
CA TYR A 531 6.94 -10.41 -36.76
C TYR A 531 7.09 -11.67 -37.64
N SER A 532 6.00 -12.37 -38.00
CA SER A 532 6.02 -13.48 -38.94
C SER A 532 6.62 -13.07 -40.29
N ASN A 533 6.14 -11.94 -40.83
CA ASN A 533 6.62 -11.41 -42.12
C ASN A 533 8.11 -11.05 -42.05
N ARG A 534 8.59 -10.52 -40.92
CA ARG A 534 10.01 -10.28 -40.67
C ARG A 534 10.81 -11.57 -40.73
N LEU A 535 10.40 -12.62 -40.01
CA LEU A 535 11.12 -13.91 -39.98
C LEU A 535 11.10 -14.62 -41.32
N ILE A 536 10.01 -14.48 -42.11
CA ILE A 536 9.94 -14.99 -43.48
C ILE A 536 10.93 -14.22 -44.38
N SER A 537 10.98 -12.92 -44.29
CA SER A 537 11.93 -12.09 -45.06
C SER A 537 13.40 -12.34 -44.69
N GLU A 538 13.68 -12.73 -43.45
CA GLU A 538 14.98 -13.18 -42.97
C GLU A 538 15.33 -14.62 -43.41
N GLY A 539 14.39 -15.34 -44.04
CA GLY A 539 14.57 -16.70 -44.49
C GLY A 539 14.59 -17.77 -43.38
N LEU A 540 14.13 -17.40 -42.17
CA LEU A 540 14.10 -18.34 -41.03
C LEU A 540 12.88 -19.25 -41.02
N LEU A 541 11.78 -18.81 -41.64
CA LEU A 541 10.51 -19.54 -41.75
C LEU A 541 9.89 -19.36 -43.13
N THR A 542 8.98 -20.28 -43.49
CA THR A 542 8.10 -20.11 -44.65
C THR A 542 6.68 -19.74 -44.19
N SER A 543 5.89 -19.14 -45.09
CA SER A 543 4.48 -18.85 -44.82
C SER A 543 3.67 -20.08 -44.44
N GLU A 544 4.01 -21.25 -45.04
CA GLU A 544 3.36 -22.53 -44.76
C GLU A 544 3.66 -22.99 -43.30
N GLN A 545 4.92 -22.85 -42.85
CA GLN A 545 5.29 -23.19 -41.47
C GLN A 545 4.52 -22.34 -40.46
N VAL A 546 4.43 -21.02 -40.67
CA VAL A 546 3.65 -20.14 -39.80
C VAL A 546 2.17 -20.53 -39.78
N THR A 547 1.57 -20.79 -40.95
CA THR A 547 0.16 -21.19 -41.05
C THR A 547 -0.11 -22.49 -40.32
N ASN A 548 0.79 -23.47 -40.47
CA ASN A 548 0.66 -24.77 -39.79
C ASN A 548 0.75 -24.65 -38.27
N GLU A 549 1.63 -23.77 -37.74
CA GLU A 549 1.75 -23.55 -36.30
C GLU A 549 0.49 -22.87 -35.73
N VAL A 550 -0.05 -21.85 -36.41
CA VAL A 550 -1.32 -21.19 -36.03
C VAL A 550 -2.46 -22.22 -36.01
N SER A 551 -2.61 -23.01 -37.08
CA SER A 551 -3.69 -24.02 -37.21
C SER A 551 -3.56 -25.15 -36.16
N ALA A 552 -2.34 -25.55 -35.82
CA ALA A 552 -2.09 -26.55 -34.79
C ALA A 552 -2.57 -26.03 -33.43
N PHE A 553 -2.27 -24.77 -33.09
CA PHE A 553 -2.71 -24.18 -31.81
C PHE A 553 -4.23 -23.91 -31.77
N GLU A 554 -4.84 -23.50 -32.88
CA GLU A 554 -6.31 -23.36 -32.99
C GLU A 554 -7.00 -24.73 -32.79
N THR A 555 -6.47 -25.81 -33.36
CA THR A 555 -6.97 -27.18 -33.15
C THR A 555 -6.84 -27.61 -31.69
N PHE A 556 -5.73 -27.26 -31.04
CA PHE A 556 -5.53 -27.52 -29.62
C PHE A 556 -6.57 -26.75 -28.74
N LEU A 557 -6.87 -25.50 -29.07
CA LEU A 557 -7.89 -24.73 -28.37
C LEU A 557 -9.31 -25.28 -28.56
N ASP A 558 -9.64 -25.77 -29.79
CA ASP A 558 -10.92 -26.43 -30.05
C ASP A 558 -11.06 -27.69 -29.21
N GLN A 559 -10.00 -28.54 -29.10
CA GLN A 559 -10.02 -29.70 -28.24
C GLN A 559 -10.20 -29.33 -26.75
N ALA A 560 -9.40 -28.39 -26.26
CA ALA A 560 -9.49 -27.91 -24.87
C ALA A 560 -10.88 -27.31 -24.53
N PHE A 561 -11.55 -26.71 -25.53
CA PHE A 561 -12.91 -26.20 -25.38
C PHE A 561 -13.93 -27.32 -25.18
N GLU A 562 -13.80 -28.43 -25.95
CA GLU A 562 -14.67 -29.59 -25.78
C GLU A 562 -14.41 -30.30 -24.45
N ASP A 563 -13.12 -30.46 -24.06
CA ASP A 563 -12.73 -31.04 -22.77
C ASP A 563 -13.25 -30.24 -21.59
N GLY A 564 -13.28 -28.91 -21.70
CA GLY A 564 -13.83 -28.02 -20.69
C GLY A 564 -15.32 -28.21 -20.36
N LYS A 565 -16.09 -28.79 -21.32
CA LYS A 565 -17.52 -29.06 -21.09
C LYS A 565 -17.77 -30.21 -20.11
N THR A 566 -16.87 -31.14 -20.04
CA THR A 566 -16.97 -32.36 -19.21
C THR A 566 -15.97 -32.39 -18.08
N LEU A 567 -15.28 -31.25 -17.82
CA LEU A 567 -14.25 -31.20 -16.82
C LEU A 567 -14.82 -31.46 -15.42
N ASP A 568 -14.36 -32.53 -14.79
CA ASP A 568 -14.60 -32.79 -13.38
C ASP A 568 -13.48 -32.16 -12.53
N VAL A 569 -13.76 -31.02 -11.92
CA VAL A 569 -12.80 -30.29 -11.11
C VAL A 569 -12.69 -30.99 -9.75
N GLN A 570 -11.59 -31.69 -9.53
CA GLN A 570 -11.27 -32.19 -8.20
C GLN A 570 -11.14 -31.03 -7.22
N LYS A 571 -11.65 -31.21 -5.98
CA LYS A 571 -11.55 -30.21 -4.92
C LYS A 571 -10.09 -29.80 -4.73
N ALA A 572 -9.76 -28.58 -5.12
CA ALA A 572 -8.47 -28.03 -4.77
C ALA A 572 -8.38 -27.85 -3.26
N ASP A 573 -7.32 -28.35 -2.65
CA ASP A 573 -7.01 -28.05 -1.25
C ASP A 573 -6.45 -26.63 -1.19
N TRP A 574 -7.33 -25.65 -0.95
CA TRP A 574 -6.98 -24.24 -0.87
C TRP A 574 -6.21 -23.88 0.42
N LEU A 575 -6.09 -24.84 1.36
CA LEU A 575 -5.32 -24.76 2.60
C LEU A 575 -4.02 -25.58 2.50
N ASP A 576 -3.35 -25.56 1.36
CA ASP A 576 -2.07 -26.26 1.16
C ASP A 576 -0.86 -25.35 1.50
N GLY A 577 0.35 -25.93 1.45
CA GLY A 577 1.61 -25.24 1.77
C GLY A 577 1.66 -24.79 3.23
N GLU A 578 1.99 -23.54 3.47
CA GLU A 578 2.09 -22.96 4.82
C GLU A 578 0.75 -22.92 5.57
N TRP A 579 -0.37 -23.02 4.85
CA TRP A 579 -1.73 -23.05 5.40
C TRP A 579 -2.20 -24.45 5.76
N LYS A 580 -1.38 -25.47 5.53
CA LYS A 580 -1.73 -26.87 5.82
C LYS A 580 -2.03 -27.04 7.32
N GLY A 581 -3.16 -27.68 7.61
CA GLY A 581 -3.64 -27.88 8.97
C GLY A 581 -4.54 -26.75 9.51
N MET A 582 -4.71 -25.65 8.76
CA MET A 582 -5.76 -24.67 9.07
C MET A 582 -7.12 -25.20 8.63
N ARG A 583 -8.18 -24.72 9.28
CA ARG A 583 -9.57 -25.11 9.00
C ARG A 583 -10.52 -23.93 9.11
N LEU A 584 -11.76 -24.11 8.71
CA LEU A 584 -12.82 -23.15 9.02
C LEU A 584 -13.21 -23.22 10.51
N PRO A 585 -13.66 -22.10 11.12
CA PRO A 585 -14.05 -22.05 12.52
C PRO A 585 -15.17 -23.06 12.82
N ALA A 586 -15.00 -23.90 13.84
CA ALA A 586 -16.07 -24.71 14.41
C ALA A 586 -16.71 -24.00 15.61
N ASP A 587 -17.94 -24.36 15.96
CA ASP A 587 -18.74 -23.67 16.99
C ASP A 587 -18.08 -23.61 18.37
N ASP A 588 -17.24 -24.59 18.71
CA ASP A 588 -16.71 -24.76 20.05
C ASP A 588 -15.35 -24.08 20.32
N ASP A 589 -14.63 -23.64 19.29
CA ASP A 589 -13.21 -23.22 19.41
C ASP A 589 -12.98 -21.70 19.32
N ARG A 590 -13.95 -20.90 19.70
CA ARG A 590 -13.84 -19.43 19.55
C ARG A 590 -13.03 -18.74 20.66
N ARG A 591 -12.77 -19.42 21.78
CA ARG A 591 -12.02 -18.86 22.92
C ARG A 591 -10.52 -18.93 22.75
N GLY A 592 -10.00 -20.05 22.28
CA GLY A 592 -8.58 -20.35 22.23
C GLY A 592 -7.97 -20.62 23.61
N LYS A 593 -6.90 -21.39 23.66
CA LYS A 593 -6.09 -21.65 24.89
C LYS A 593 -4.94 -20.64 24.92
N THR A 594 -5.15 -19.50 25.54
CA THR A 594 -4.26 -18.34 25.48
C THR A 594 -3.55 -18.01 26.79
N GLY A 595 -3.96 -18.64 27.90
CA GLY A 595 -3.36 -18.41 29.21
C GLY A 595 -1.94 -18.96 29.33
N VAL A 596 -1.08 -18.26 30.05
CA VAL A 596 0.33 -18.59 30.25
C VAL A 596 0.66 -18.69 31.75
N SER A 597 1.54 -19.60 32.15
CA SER A 597 1.90 -19.74 33.58
C SER A 597 2.55 -18.47 34.12
N LYS A 598 2.20 -18.07 35.34
CA LYS A 598 2.78 -16.88 36.01
C LYS A 598 4.32 -16.92 36.05
N LYS A 599 4.91 -18.10 36.26
CA LYS A 599 6.36 -18.26 36.27
C LYS A 599 6.98 -17.84 34.94
N ARG A 600 6.38 -18.26 33.80
CA ARG A 600 6.85 -17.92 32.46
C ARG A 600 6.64 -16.44 32.18
N LEU A 601 5.47 -15.88 32.52
CA LEU A 601 5.18 -14.46 32.36
C LEU A 601 6.20 -13.57 33.09
N LYS A 602 6.52 -13.89 34.36
CA LYS A 602 7.53 -13.15 35.14
C LYS A 602 8.92 -13.27 34.54
N ALA A 603 9.34 -14.46 34.14
CA ALA A 603 10.64 -14.69 33.54
C ALA A 603 10.84 -13.92 32.22
N LEU A 604 9.83 -13.91 31.34
CA LEU A 604 9.87 -13.14 30.08
C LEU A 604 9.79 -11.64 30.36
N GLY A 605 8.96 -11.23 31.32
CA GLY A 605 8.85 -9.84 31.74
C GLY A 605 10.16 -9.25 32.23
N GLU A 606 10.91 -10.01 33.05
CA GLU A 606 12.25 -9.62 33.44
C GLU A 606 13.18 -9.39 32.25
N LYS A 607 13.17 -10.27 31.25
CA LYS A 607 14.01 -10.20 30.06
C LYS A 607 13.80 -8.90 29.29
N PHE A 608 12.57 -8.61 28.85
CA PHE A 608 12.30 -7.43 28.03
C PHE A 608 12.22 -6.10 28.83
N THR A 609 12.33 -6.14 30.15
CA THR A 609 12.47 -4.93 30.97
C THR A 609 13.90 -4.71 31.46
N THR A 610 14.82 -5.59 31.09
CA THR A 610 16.26 -5.43 31.37
C THR A 610 16.92 -4.66 30.23
N ILE A 611 17.45 -3.49 30.54
CA ILE A 611 18.21 -2.68 29.58
C ILE A 611 19.61 -3.28 29.42
N PRO A 612 20.11 -3.50 28.20
CA PRO A 612 21.43 -4.07 27.97
C PRO A 612 22.55 -3.23 28.61
N THR A 613 23.60 -3.90 29.06
CA THR A 613 24.78 -3.24 29.63
C THR A 613 25.43 -2.36 28.56
N GLY A 614 25.78 -1.12 28.91
CA GLY A 614 26.40 -0.15 28.00
C GLY A 614 25.43 0.75 27.26
N VAL A 615 24.12 0.51 27.38
CA VAL A 615 23.10 1.38 26.79
C VAL A 615 22.67 2.44 27.79
N THR A 616 22.71 3.71 27.39
CA THR A 616 22.29 4.86 28.20
C THR A 616 20.85 5.30 27.78
N PRO A 617 19.78 4.84 28.46
CA PRO A 617 18.41 5.23 28.09
C PRO A 617 18.07 6.62 28.61
N HIS A 618 17.12 7.30 27.92
CA HIS A 618 16.52 8.51 28.44
C HIS A 618 15.94 8.31 29.85
N LYS A 619 16.17 9.27 30.78
CA LYS A 619 15.79 9.16 32.20
C LYS A 619 14.30 8.81 32.41
N THR A 620 13.40 9.44 31.64
CA THR A 620 11.95 9.17 31.75
C THR A 620 11.61 7.77 31.23
N LEU A 621 12.21 7.33 30.12
CA LEU A 621 12.01 6.00 29.58
C LEU A 621 12.47 4.91 30.56
N LYS A 622 13.62 5.10 31.22
CA LYS A 622 14.10 4.21 32.27
C LYS A 622 13.07 4.06 33.41
N ARG A 623 12.39 5.16 33.81
CA ARG A 623 11.32 5.09 34.83
C ARG A 623 10.11 4.27 34.33
N VAL A 624 9.71 4.44 33.06
CA VAL A 624 8.62 3.65 32.47
C VAL A 624 8.95 2.18 32.46
N ILE A 625 10.15 1.80 31.98
CA ILE A 625 10.61 0.41 31.95
C ILE A 625 10.66 -0.18 33.36
N ASN A 626 11.20 0.55 34.33
CA ASN A 626 11.25 0.09 35.74
C ASN A 626 9.84 -0.06 36.33
N ALA A 627 8.91 0.82 36.04
CA ALA A 627 7.52 0.70 36.50
C ALA A 627 6.86 -0.57 35.92
N ARG A 628 7.07 -0.84 34.61
CA ARG A 628 6.61 -2.06 33.94
C ARG A 628 7.24 -3.32 34.59
N ALA A 629 8.54 -3.31 34.83
CA ALA A 629 9.23 -4.40 35.57
C ALA A 629 8.62 -4.65 36.95
N LYS A 630 8.33 -3.57 37.69
CA LYS A 630 7.70 -3.66 39.03
C LYS A 630 6.29 -4.24 38.96
N ALA A 631 5.47 -3.80 38.00
CA ALA A 631 4.12 -4.32 37.82
C ALA A 631 4.13 -5.82 37.50
N ILE A 632 4.99 -6.27 36.59
CA ILE A 632 5.10 -7.68 36.19
C ILE A 632 5.65 -8.53 37.36
N SER A 633 6.66 -8.07 38.07
CA SER A 633 7.25 -8.81 39.19
C SER A 633 6.27 -8.94 40.39
N SER A 634 5.55 -7.86 40.70
CA SER A 634 4.49 -7.89 41.74
C SER A 634 3.28 -8.69 41.29
N GLY A 635 2.99 -8.71 39.98
CA GLY A 635 1.81 -9.30 39.37
C GLY A 635 0.56 -8.45 39.49
N LYS A 636 0.72 -7.15 39.78
CA LYS A 636 -0.39 -6.19 39.97
C LYS A 636 -0.23 -4.96 39.12
N ASN A 637 -1.36 -4.35 38.77
CA ASN A 637 -1.42 -3.08 38.01
C ASN A 637 -0.71 -3.16 36.63
N LEU A 638 -0.89 -4.26 35.91
CA LEU A 638 -0.41 -4.38 34.54
C LEU A 638 -1.20 -3.43 33.67
N ASP A 639 -0.51 -2.48 33.06
CA ASP A 639 -1.09 -1.57 32.09
C ASP A 639 -1.22 -2.23 30.71
N TRP A 640 -1.82 -1.50 29.78
CA TRP A 640 -2.05 -1.97 28.41
C TRP A 640 -0.77 -2.37 27.67
N ALA A 641 0.27 -1.55 27.78
CA ALA A 641 1.55 -1.83 27.16
C ALA A 641 2.29 -3.02 27.77
N ALA A 642 2.18 -3.22 29.08
CA ALA A 642 2.76 -4.40 29.74
C ALA A 642 2.09 -5.69 29.26
N ALA A 643 0.76 -5.68 29.14
CA ALA A 643 -0.01 -6.82 28.63
C ALA A 643 0.32 -7.12 27.15
N GLU A 644 0.46 -6.10 26.33
CA GLU A 644 0.87 -6.22 24.92
C GLU A 644 2.26 -6.85 24.78
N HIS A 645 3.24 -6.32 25.51
CA HIS A 645 4.61 -6.85 25.50
C HIS A 645 4.68 -8.30 26.02
N LEU A 646 3.87 -8.66 27.03
CA LEU A 646 3.77 -10.04 27.50
C LEU A 646 3.15 -10.94 26.44
N ALA A 647 2.14 -10.47 25.70
CA ALA A 647 1.56 -11.24 24.59
C ALA A 647 2.60 -11.49 23.52
N PHE A 648 3.32 -10.46 23.08
CA PHE A 648 4.38 -10.59 22.09
C PHE A 648 5.52 -11.48 22.59
N ALA A 649 6.04 -11.23 23.80
CA ALA A 649 7.13 -12.01 24.38
C ALA A 649 6.80 -13.51 24.45
N THR A 650 5.57 -13.85 24.82
CA THR A 650 5.15 -15.25 24.90
C THR A 650 5.04 -15.92 23.53
N LEU A 651 4.56 -15.20 22.50
CA LEU A 651 4.51 -15.71 21.13
C LEU A 651 5.92 -15.90 20.54
N LEU A 652 6.80 -14.91 20.73
CA LEU A 652 8.20 -14.98 20.28
C LEU A 652 8.96 -16.16 20.91
N ASP A 653 8.73 -16.40 22.21
CA ASP A 653 9.31 -17.53 22.93
C ASP A 653 8.72 -18.87 22.48
N GLU A 654 7.48 -18.90 22.04
CA GLU A 654 6.79 -20.06 21.44
C GLU A 654 7.19 -20.32 19.98
N GLY A 655 7.97 -19.45 19.37
CA GLY A 655 8.46 -19.58 18.00
C GLY A 655 7.60 -18.87 16.96
N TYR A 656 6.62 -18.08 17.36
CA TYR A 656 5.78 -17.30 16.45
C TYR A 656 6.35 -15.89 16.27
N PRO A 657 6.72 -15.49 15.03
CA PRO A 657 7.15 -14.14 14.75
C PRO A 657 6.04 -13.12 15.00
N VAL A 658 6.45 -11.91 15.35
CA VAL A 658 5.53 -10.77 15.48
C VAL A 658 6.03 -9.64 14.60
N ARG A 659 5.16 -9.12 13.73
CA ARG A 659 5.41 -7.97 12.88
C ARG A 659 4.38 -6.90 13.17
N LEU A 660 4.84 -5.74 13.63
CA LEU A 660 4.03 -4.55 13.89
C LEU A 660 4.51 -3.42 12.98
N SER A 661 3.61 -2.84 12.24
CA SER A 661 3.87 -1.74 11.33
C SER A 661 2.81 -0.66 11.49
N GLY A 662 3.20 0.60 11.34
CA GLY A 662 2.32 1.76 11.42
C GLY A 662 3.10 3.03 11.73
N GLN A 663 2.44 4.16 11.64
CA GLN A 663 3.04 5.48 11.90
C GLN A 663 3.37 5.60 13.39
N ASP A 664 4.63 5.88 13.73
CA ASP A 664 5.14 6.04 15.09
C ASP A 664 4.87 4.85 16.03
N CYS A 665 4.60 3.65 15.49
CA CYS A 665 4.18 2.50 16.28
C CYS A 665 5.29 1.95 17.20
N GLY A 666 6.55 2.19 16.88
CA GLY A 666 7.68 1.74 17.70
C GLY A 666 7.68 2.37 19.10
N ARG A 667 7.44 3.66 19.22
CA ARG A 667 7.20 4.36 20.49
C ARG A 667 5.75 4.21 20.94
N GLY A 668 4.84 4.14 19.98
CA GLY A 668 3.40 4.34 20.10
C GLY A 668 3.05 5.83 20.01
N THR A 669 2.00 6.16 19.26
CA THR A 669 1.53 7.54 19.08
C THR A 669 1.33 8.26 20.43
N PHE A 670 0.80 7.54 21.42
CA PHE A 670 0.54 8.07 22.77
C PHE A 670 1.69 7.83 23.74
N SER A 671 2.90 7.52 23.24
CA SER A 671 4.09 7.26 24.09
C SER A 671 3.86 6.14 25.12
N GLN A 672 3.19 5.07 24.69
CA GLN A 672 2.81 3.93 25.56
C GLN A 672 3.72 2.72 25.37
N ARG A 673 4.07 2.37 24.13
CA ARG A 673 4.72 1.10 23.79
C ARG A 673 6.21 1.07 24.13
N HIS A 674 6.99 1.93 23.51
CA HIS A 674 8.45 1.97 23.65
C HIS A 674 9.11 0.61 23.37
N SER A 675 8.91 0.10 22.14
CA SER A 675 9.52 -1.15 21.67
C SER A 675 11.04 -1.05 21.58
N HIS A 676 11.56 0.14 21.38
CA HIS A 676 13.00 0.44 21.33
C HIS A 676 13.45 1.27 22.52
N VAL A 677 14.67 0.97 22.99
CA VAL A 677 15.47 1.87 23.79
C VAL A 677 16.52 2.48 22.87
N VAL A 678 16.50 3.79 22.73
CA VAL A 678 17.51 4.51 21.95
C VAL A 678 18.62 4.95 22.91
N ASP A 679 19.84 4.55 22.61
CA ASP A 679 21.03 4.96 23.34
C ASP A 679 21.26 6.47 23.16
N GLN A 680 21.37 7.21 24.25
CA GLN A 680 21.48 8.66 24.22
C GLN A 680 22.86 9.17 23.80
N ASP A 681 23.86 8.30 23.75
CA ASP A 681 25.22 8.64 23.36
C ASP A 681 25.52 8.27 21.91
N SER A 682 25.01 7.12 21.43
CA SER A 682 25.27 6.59 20.08
C SER A 682 24.10 6.72 19.11
N ASN A 683 22.88 7.01 19.61
CA ASN A 683 21.63 6.98 18.86
C ASN A 683 21.26 5.57 18.32
N GLU A 684 21.90 4.52 18.81
CA GLU A 684 21.58 3.14 18.43
C GLU A 684 20.26 2.68 19.03
N ARG A 685 19.46 1.92 18.26
CA ARG A 685 18.17 1.39 18.70
C ARG A 685 18.29 -0.04 19.18
N HIS A 686 17.88 -0.31 20.41
CA HIS A 686 17.87 -1.63 21.03
C HIS A 686 16.43 -2.12 21.22
N THR A 687 16.04 -3.16 20.48
CA THR A 687 14.71 -3.77 20.57
C THR A 687 14.69 -4.82 21.67
N LEU A 688 14.10 -4.49 22.83
CA LEU A 688 14.18 -5.34 24.03
C LEU A 688 13.54 -6.72 23.82
N LEU A 689 12.45 -6.81 23.07
CA LEU A 689 11.75 -8.08 22.78
C LEU A 689 12.54 -9.05 21.89
N ASN A 690 13.64 -8.61 21.26
CA ASN A 690 14.53 -9.49 20.50
C ASN A 690 15.64 -10.13 21.35
N ASN A 691 15.61 -9.91 22.67
CA ASN A 691 16.63 -10.41 23.60
C ASN A 691 16.02 -11.27 24.74
N LEU A 692 14.99 -12.06 24.43
CA LEU A 692 14.34 -12.94 25.43
C LEU A 692 15.16 -14.20 25.66
N ARG A 693 15.62 -14.84 24.60
CA ARG A 693 16.50 -16.01 24.59
C ARG A 693 17.11 -16.24 23.19
N ASP A 694 18.14 -17.05 23.15
CA ASP A 694 18.72 -17.51 21.89
C ASP A 694 17.70 -18.38 21.12
N GLY A 695 17.63 -18.18 19.81
CA GLY A 695 16.75 -18.93 18.91
C GLY A 695 15.25 -18.63 19.06
N GLN A 696 14.89 -17.52 19.69
CA GLN A 696 13.51 -17.04 19.67
C GLN A 696 13.08 -16.63 18.26
N ALA A 697 11.77 -16.51 18.05
CA ALA A 697 11.24 -15.89 16.83
C ALA A 697 11.51 -14.37 16.80
N PRO A 698 11.64 -13.75 15.61
CA PRO A 698 11.93 -12.32 15.51
C PRO A 698 10.70 -11.44 15.81
N TYR A 699 10.96 -10.31 16.42
CA TYR A 699 10.05 -9.18 16.54
C TYR A 699 10.48 -8.08 15.56
N GLU A 700 9.66 -7.79 14.57
CA GLU A 700 9.81 -6.65 13.68
C GLU A 700 8.83 -5.55 14.11
N VAL A 701 9.33 -4.38 14.45
CA VAL A 701 8.51 -3.19 14.70
C VAL A 701 9.01 -2.07 13.80
N ILE A 702 8.10 -1.50 13.01
CA ILE A 702 8.44 -0.65 11.88
C ILE A 702 7.60 0.61 11.94
N ASP A 703 8.26 1.73 12.19
CA ASP A 703 7.65 3.04 11.96
C ASP A 703 7.49 3.22 10.45
N SER A 704 6.25 3.25 9.97
CA SER A 704 5.94 3.34 8.55
C SER A 704 6.11 4.76 8.02
N LEU A 705 6.15 4.90 6.70
CA LEU A 705 5.92 6.18 6.06
C LEU A 705 4.47 6.66 6.30
N LEU A 706 4.17 7.93 6.01
CA LEU A 706 2.84 8.52 6.16
C LEU A 706 1.93 8.08 5.00
N SER A 707 1.50 6.84 5.04
CA SER A 707 0.53 6.22 4.14
C SER A 707 -0.28 5.19 4.92
N GLU A 708 -1.56 5.21 4.78
CA GLU A 708 -2.47 4.16 5.28
C GLU A 708 -2.72 3.13 4.20
N GLU A 709 -2.92 3.57 2.95
CA GLU A 709 -3.36 2.71 1.85
C GLU A 709 -2.33 1.63 1.52
N ALA A 710 -1.13 2.02 1.08
CA ALA A 710 -0.10 1.05 0.71
C ALA A 710 0.40 0.25 1.91
N VAL A 711 0.49 0.86 3.10
CA VAL A 711 1.00 0.16 4.29
C VAL A 711 0.03 -0.92 4.75
N LEU A 712 -1.28 -0.63 4.83
CA LEU A 712 -2.28 -1.65 5.17
C LEU A 712 -2.35 -2.75 4.12
N GLY A 713 -2.32 -2.39 2.83
CA GLY A 713 -2.28 -3.35 1.72
C GLY A 713 -1.07 -4.26 1.79
N TYR A 714 0.08 -3.70 2.15
CA TYR A 714 1.33 -4.44 2.34
C TYR A 714 1.22 -5.45 3.50
N GLU A 715 0.76 -5.02 4.67
CA GLU A 715 0.62 -5.91 5.83
C GLU A 715 -0.47 -6.97 5.61
N TYR A 716 -1.53 -6.65 4.89
CA TYR A 716 -2.48 -7.65 4.42
C TYR A 716 -1.79 -8.70 3.54
N GLY A 717 -1.02 -8.26 2.53
CA GLY A 717 -0.24 -9.14 1.67
C GLY A 717 0.75 -10.00 2.45
N TYR A 718 1.42 -9.41 3.45
CA TYR A 718 2.33 -10.13 4.35
C TYR A 718 1.62 -11.26 5.09
N SER A 719 0.43 -11.01 5.62
CA SER A 719 -0.38 -11.99 6.37
C SER A 719 -0.87 -13.17 5.51
N LEU A 720 -0.95 -13.01 4.19
CA LEU A 720 -1.38 -14.08 3.27
C LEU A 720 -0.34 -15.18 3.08
N ALA A 721 0.94 -14.89 3.30
CA ALA A 721 2.01 -15.86 3.04
C ALA A 721 2.31 -16.72 4.28
N ASP A 722 2.35 -16.13 5.47
CA ASP A 722 2.71 -16.82 6.71
C ASP A 722 1.59 -16.76 7.75
N PRO A 723 0.78 -17.82 7.92
CA PRO A 723 -0.27 -17.85 8.93
C PRO A 723 0.25 -17.91 10.37
N ASN A 724 1.54 -18.17 10.57
CA ASN A 724 2.18 -18.32 11.88
C ASN A 724 2.84 -17.02 12.36
N THR A 725 2.90 -15.99 11.55
CA THR A 725 3.33 -14.66 11.99
C THR A 725 2.14 -13.84 12.46
N LEU A 726 2.22 -13.29 13.67
CA LEU A 726 1.27 -12.27 14.14
C LEU A 726 1.60 -10.95 13.42
N THR A 727 0.83 -10.65 12.40
CA THR A 727 0.99 -9.42 11.59
C THR A 727 0.00 -8.39 12.08
N LEU A 728 0.51 -7.19 12.46
CA LEU A 728 -0.30 -6.09 12.98
C LEU A 728 -0.04 -4.81 12.17
N TRP A 729 -1.10 -4.09 11.87
CA TRP A 729 -1.04 -2.71 11.43
C TRP A 729 -1.69 -1.81 12.48
N GLU A 730 -0.99 -0.75 12.91
CA GLU A 730 -1.51 0.25 13.84
C GLU A 730 -1.71 1.58 13.11
N ALA A 731 -2.94 2.06 13.05
CA ALA A 731 -3.23 3.41 12.61
C ALA A 731 -2.73 4.42 13.65
N GLN A 732 -2.27 5.60 13.24
CA GLN A 732 -1.85 6.65 14.18
C GLN A 732 -3.04 7.11 15.05
N PHE A 733 -4.19 7.35 14.42
CA PHE A 733 -5.52 7.38 15.00
C PHE A 733 -6.42 6.49 14.15
N GLY A 734 -7.38 5.83 14.76
CA GLY A 734 -8.33 4.99 14.03
C GLY A 734 -9.15 5.77 12.99
N ASP A 735 -9.31 7.06 13.20
CA ASP A 735 -9.94 8.00 12.26
C ASP A 735 -9.29 7.95 10.87
N PHE A 736 -7.96 7.75 10.80
CA PHE A 736 -7.21 7.75 9.54
C PHE A 736 -7.29 6.43 8.77
N ALA A 737 -7.88 5.39 9.35
CA ALA A 737 -8.10 4.12 8.65
C ALA A 737 -8.91 4.28 7.36
N ASN A 738 -9.72 5.34 7.23
CA ASN A 738 -10.48 5.64 6.03
C ASN A 738 -9.60 5.93 4.81
N GLY A 739 -8.34 6.33 4.99
CA GLY A 739 -7.36 6.45 3.90
C GLY A 739 -7.02 5.13 3.22
N ALA A 740 -7.32 4.00 3.88
CA ALA A 740 -7.12 2.64 3.35
C ALA A 740 -8.44 1.88 3.15
N GLN A 741 -9.58 2.57 3.02
CA GLN A 741 -10.91 1.95 2.98
C GLN A 741 -11.05 0.89 1.88
N VAL A 742 -10.40 1.08 0.74
CA VAL A 742 -10.40 0.12 -0.37
C VAL A 742 -9.89 -1.27 0.06
N PHE A 743 -8.90 -1.33 0.98
CA PHE A 743 -8.40 -2.60 1.49
C PHE A 743 -9.38 -3.28 2.45
N PHE A 744 -10.06 -2.51 3.28
CA PHE A 744 -11.12 -3.07 4.12
C PHE A 744 -12.25 -3.66 3.28
N ASP A 745 -12.73 -2.93 2.27
CA ASP A 745 -13.87 -3.33 1.46
C ASP A 745 -13.53 -4.48 0.50
N GLN A 746 -12.41 -4.41 -0.19
CA GLN A 746 -12.12 -5.29 -1.31
C GLN A 746 -11.26 -6.51 -0.98
N PHE A 747 -10.48 -6.45 0.10
CA PHE A 747 -9.58 -7.52 0.49
C PHE A 747 -9.94 -8.08 1.87
N ILE A 748 -9.82 -7.30 2.94
CA ILE A 748 -9.90 -7.78 4.33
C ILE A 748 -11.27 -8.39 4.63
N SER A 749 -12.36 -7.74 4.25
CA SER A 749 -13.72 -8.21 4.55
C SER A 749 -14.19 -9.33 3.63
N SER A 750 -13.70 -9.43 2.40
CA SER A 750 -14.34 -10.21 1.34
C SER A 750 -13.47 -11.27 0.66
N ALA A 751 -12.12 -11.19 0.79
CA ALA A 751 -11.20 -12.07 0.07
C ALA A 751 -11.38 -13.55 0.41
N GLU A 752 -11.74 -13.89 1.63
CA GLU A 752 -11.97 -15.27 2.02
C GLU A 752 -13.16 -15.86 1.27
N ARG A 753 -14.24 -15.09 1.11
CA ARG A 753 -15.44 -15.54 0.39
C ARG A 753 -15.26 -15.53 -1.12
N LYS A 754 -14.60 -14.50 -1.66
CA LYS A 754 -14.40 -14.38 -3.12
C LYS A 754 -13.30 -15.31 -3.63
N TRP A 755 -12.19 -15.43 -2.90
CA TRP A 755 -10.96 -16.04 -3.41
C TRP A 755 -10.43 -17.15 -2.53
N LEU A 756 -11.12 -17.55 -1.47
CA LEU A 756 -10.68 -18.53 -0.49
C LEU A 756 -9.30 -18.17 0.11
N ARG A 757 -9.10 -16.89 0.44
CA ARG A 757 -7.84 -16.41 1.02
C ARG A 757 -8.07 -15.89 2.43
N MET A 758 -7.64 -16.67 3.42
CA MET A 758 -7.66 -16.30 4.84
C MET A 758 -6.55 -15.29 5.14
N SER A 759 -6.77 -14.45 6.14
CA SER A 759 -5.79 -13.51 6.67
C SER A 759 -5.87 -13.49 8.19
N GLY A 760 -4.72 -13.51 8.86
CA GLY A 760 -4.59 -13.32 10.30
C GLY A 760 -4.26 -11.88 10.70
N LEU A 761 -4.38 -10.92 9.81
CA LEU A 761 -4.06 -9.51 10.05
C LEU A 761 -4.82 -8.93 11.24
N VAL A 762 -4.10 -8.23 12.13
CA VAL A 762 -4.67 -7.47 13.23
C VAL A 762 -4.58 -5.98 12.91
N MET A 763 -5.69 -5.27 13.01
CA MET A 763 -5.75 -3.83 12.86
C MET A 763 -5.99 -3.19 14.24
N LEU A 764 -5.03 -2.37 14.68
CA LEU A 764 -5.09 -1.62 15.94
C LEU A 764 -5.50 -0.19 15.62
N LEU A 765 -6.72 0.19 16.04
CA LEU A 765 -7.35 1.44 15.67
C LEU A 765 -7.63 2.28 16.93
N PRO A 766 -6.78 3.27 17.28
CA PRO A 766 -7.02 4.13 18.43
C PRO A 766 -8.39 4.82 18.33
N HIS A 767 -9.24 4.60 19.35
CA HIS A 767 -10.63 5.03 19.41
C HIS A 767 -11.00 5.45 20.83
N GLY A 768 -11.79 6.47 20.97
CA GLY A 768 -12.29 6.99 22.25
C GLY A 768 -12.63 8.47 22.20
N TYR A 769 -13.74 8.84 22.83
CA TYR A 769 -14.25 10.21 22.85
C TYR A 769 -13.73 10.94 24.10
N GLU A 770 -12.73 11.79 23.90
CA GLU A 770 -11.97 12.44 24.97
C GLU A 770 -11.88 13.98 24.82
N GLY A 771 -12.81 14.53 24.02
CA GLY A 771 -12.83 15.97 23.75
C GLY A 771 -11.73 16.48 22.81
N GLN A 772 -11.17 15.60 21.99
CA GLN A 772 -10.07 15.89 21.05
C GLN A 772 -10.55 16.24 19.63
N GLY A 773 -11.85 16.46 19.46
CA GLY A 773 -12.44 16.87 18.19
C GLY A 773 -12.80 15.72 17.26
N PRO A 774 -13.33 16.03 16.06
CA PRO A 774 -13.93 15.04 15.18
C PRO A 774 -12.96 14.03 14.56
N GLU A 775 -11.69 14.39 14.39
CA GLU A 775 -10.72 13.56 13.62
C GLU A 775 -9.76 12.79 14.50
N HIS A 776 -9.98 12.77 15.83
CA HIS A 776 -9.14 12.09 16.81
C HIS A 776 -9.97 11.32 17.84
N SER A 777 -11.19 10.92 17.47
CA SER A 777 -12.14 10.27 18.37
C SER A 777 -12.62 8.91 17.89
N SER A 778 -12.90 8.75 16.61
CA SER A 778 -13.62 7.57 16.12
C SER A 778 -12.89 6.84 14.99
N ALA A 779 -12.59 5.58 15.20
CA ALA A 779 -12.19 4.64 14.16
C ALA A 779 -13.35 4.20 13.25
N ARG A 780 -14.54 4.78 13.39
CA ARG A 780 -15.74 4.38 12.63
C ARG A 780 -16.11 2.92 12.82
N LEU A 781 -16.28 2.50 14.06
CA LEU A 781 -16.67 1.13 14.45
C LEU A 781 -17.86 0.60 13.62
N GLU A 782 -18.85 1.43 13.35
CA GLU A 782 -20.05 1.13 12.56
C GLU A 782 -19.75 0.63 11.15
N ARG A 783 -18.66 1.07 10.51
CA ARG A 783 -18.27 0.64 9.16
C ARG A 783 -17.78 -0.81 9.17
N PHE A 784 -17.01 -1.20 10.16
CA PHE A 784 -16.56 -2.58 10.33
C PHE A 784 -17.72 -3.52 10.65
N LEU A 785 -18.65 -3.07 11.48
CA LEU A 785 -19.84 -3.86 11.83
C LEU A 785 -20.76 -4.04 10.62
N GLN A 786 -20.91 -3.02 9.78
CA GLN A 786 -21.71 -3.10 8.56
C GLN A 786 -21.14 -4.12 7.56
N MET A 787 -19.81 -4.25 7.47
CA MET A 787 -19.13 -5.24 6.62
C MET A 787 -19.08 -6.65 7.23
N SER A 788 -19.48 -6.83 8.49
CA SER A 788 -19.33 -8.09 9.21
C SER A 788 -20.46 -9.07 8.88
N ALA A 789 -20.13 -10.16 8.21
CA ALA A 789 -21.04 -11.25 7.88
C ALA A 789 -20.27 -12.58 7.73
N GLU A 790 -20.96 -13.71 7.89
CA GLU A 790 -20.43 -15.06 7.57
C GLU A 790 -19.08 -15.40 8.23
N ASP A 791 -18.84 -14.88 9.45
CA ASP A 791 -17.59 -15.02 10.19
C ASP A 791 -16.35 -14.48 9.46
N ASN A 792 -16.50 -13.47 8.62
CA ASN A 792 -15.41 -12.93 7.79
C ASN A 792 -14.31 -12.22 8.57
N MET A 793 -14.63 -11.64 9.73
CA MET A 793 -13.67 -10.91 10.58
C MET A 793 -14.08 -10.97 12.06
N GLN A 794 -13.27 -10.37 12.92
CA GLN A 794 -13.58 -10.17 14.34
C GLN A 794 -13.50 -8.69 14.64
N VAL A 795 -14.51 -8.15 15.35
CA VAL A 795 -14.55 -6.73 15.74
C VAL A 795 -14.66 -6.63 17.25
N CYS A 796 -13.66 -6.02 17.87
CA CYS A 796 -13.53 -5.91 19.31
C CYS A 796 -13.31 -4.47 19.76
N ASN A 797 -13.89 -4.11 20.91
CA ASN A 797 -13.62 -2.88 21.63
C ASN A 797 -13.38 -3.25 23.10
N LEU A 798 -12.12 -3.40 23.46
CA LEU A 798 -11.69 -4.06 24.68
C LEU A 798 -11.58 -3.07 25.84
N THR A 799 -11.91 -3.52 27.04
CA THR A 799 -11.86 -2.69 28.25
C THR A 799 -10.70 -3.00 29.18
N THR A 800 -10.04 -4.16 29.05
CA THR A 800 -8.98 -4.56 29.98
C THR A 800 -7.69 -5.00 29.28
N PRO A 801 -6.50 -4.70 29.86
CA PRO A 801 -5.22 -5.18 29.37
C PRO A 801 -5.14 -6.71 29.23
N ALA A 802 -5.73 -7.46 30.16
CA ALA A 802 -5.75 -8.91 30.11
C ALA A 802 -6.53 -9.43 28.90
N ASN A 803 -7.67 -8.85 28.60
CA ASN A 803 -8.46 -9.28 27.46
C ASN A 803 -7.74 -8.94 26.14
N TYR A 804 -7.00 -7.84 26.08
CA TYR A 804 -6.12 -7.50 24.96
C TYR A 804 -4.99 -8.52 24.77
N PHE A 805 -4.30 -8.91 25.86
CA PHE A 805 -3.32 -10.00 25.84
C PHE A 805 -3.88 -11.27 25.22
N HIS A 806 -5.06 -11.68 25.68
CA HIS A 806 -5.71 -12.88 25.18
C HIS A 806 -6.17 -12.76 23.73
N ALA A 807 -6.64 -11.58 23.30
CA ALA A 807 -7.06 -11.35 21.93
C ALA A 807 -5.91 -11.54 20.94
N LEU A 808 -4.73 -10.97 21.24
CA LEU A 808 -3.53 -11.09 20.42
C LEU A 808 -3.04 -12.54 20.31
N ARG A 809 -2.93 -13.23 21.45
CA ARG A 809 -2.50 -14.63 21.45
C ARG A 809 -3.52 -15.55 20.79
N ARG A 810 -4.81 -15.29 20.97
CA ARG A 810 -5.90 -16.02 20.34
C ARG A 810 -5.80 -16.04 18.82
N GLN A 811 -5.30 -14.98 18.23
CA GLN A 811 -5.13 -14.84 16.78
C GLN A 811 -4.21 -15.93 16.21
N ILE A 812 -3.22 -16.36 16.97
CA ILE A 812 -2.23 -17.38 16.56
C ILE A 812 -2.61 -18.79 17.07
N HIS A 813 -3.13 -18.90 18.29
CA HIS A 813 -3.37 -20.20 18.95
C HIS A 813 -4.61 -20.96 18.47
N ARG A 814 -5.38 -20.40 17.53
CA ARG A 814 -6.45 -21.15 16.86
C ARG A 814 -5.94 -21.70 15.54
N ASP A 815 -6.56 -22.78 15.07
CA ASP A 815 -6.26 -23.42 13.79
C ASP A 815 -7.06 -22.84 12.62
N PHE A 816 -7.49 -21.60 12.74
CA PHE A 816 -8.08 -20.79 11.70
C PHE A 816 -7.61 -19.33 11.84
N ARG A 817 -7.64 -18.59 10.73
CA ARG A 817 -7.26 -17.18 10.71
C ARG A 817 -8.43 -16.35 10.23
N LYS A 818 -8.71 -15.27 10.94
CA LYS A 818 -9.68 -14.23 10.57
C LYS A 818 -9.08 -12.87 10.87
N PRO A 819 -9.26 -11.86 10.02
CA PRO A 819 -8.88 -10.50 10.36
C PRO A 819 -9.46 -10.07 11.70
N LEU A 820 -8.67 -9.36 12.50
CA LEU A 820 -9.06 -8.88 13.81
C LEU A 820 -8.95 -7.36 13.87
N VAL A 821 -10.09 -6.70 14.03
CA VAL A 821 -10.18 -5.24 14.24
C VAL A 821 -10.33 -4.99 15.73
N ILE A 822 -9.40 -4.23 16.31
CA ILE A 822 -9.43 -3.83 17.71
C ILE A 822 -9.51 -2.31 17.79
N MET A 823 -10.57 -1.81 18.39
CA MET A 823 -10.66 -0.44 18.88
C MET A 823 -9.70 -0.30 20.07
N THR A 824 -8.52 0.27 19.87
CA THR A 824 -7.52 0.42 20.93
C THR A 824 -7.77 1.70 21.71
N PRO A 825 -7.55 1.71 23.03
CA PRO A 825 -7.81 2.89 23.82
C PRO A 825 -6.74 3.96 23.69
N LYS A 826 -7.07 5.18 24.12
CA LYS A 826 -6.16 6.30 24.29
C LYS A 826 -5.97 6.63 25.77
N SER A 827 -6.97 7.19 26.45
CA SER A 827 -6.88 7.52 27.88
C SER A 827 -6.73 6.30 28.78
N LEU A 828 -7.37 5.17 28.43
CA LEU A 828 -7.26 3.93 29.22
C LEU A 828 -5.83 3.36 29.25
N LEU A 829 -4.95 3.77 28.36
CA LEU A 829 -3.52 3.41 28.40
C LEU A 829 -2.86 3.80 29.73
N ARG A 830 -3.40 4.80 30.44
CA ARG A 830 -2.89 5.31 31.73
C ARG A 830 -3.96 5.43 32.80
N HIS A 831 -5.15 4.90 32.55
CA HIS A 831 -6.25 4.98 33.50
C HIS A 831 -6.00 4.03 34.68
N LYS A 832 -6.21 4.53 35.92
CA LYS A 832 -5.89 3.79 37.14
C LYS A 832 -6.69 2.49 37.30
N LEU A 833 -7.94 2.45 36.87
CA LEU A 833 -8.80 1.30 36.94
C LEU A 833 -8.61 0.34 35.74
N ALA A 834 -8.11 0.84 34.61
CA ALA A 834 -7.88 0.03 33.41
C ALA A 834 -6.55 -0.74 33.50
N THR A 835 -6.39 -1.51 34.54
CA THR A 835 -5.25 -2.40 34.80
C THR A 835 -5.69 -3.83 34.94
N SER A 836 -4.74 -4.76 34.88
CA SER A 836 -5.01 -6.21 35.09
C SER A 836 -4.01 -6.79 36.07
N GLU A 837 -4.36 -7.93 36.65
CA GLU A 837 -3.44 -8.73 37.43
C GLU A 837 -2.80 -9.85 36.60
N LEU A 838 -1.64 -10.34 36.99
CA LEU A 838 -0.95 -11.40 36.27
C LEU A 838 -1.75 -12.71 36.26
N ASP A 839 -2.67 -12.87 37.20
CA ASP A 839 -3.63 -13.99 37.26
C ASP A 839 -4.61 -13.96 36.09
N ASP A 840 -4.99 -12.77 35.66
CA ASP A 840 -5.90 -12.59 34.52
C ASP A 840 -5.29 -13.05 33.19
N LEU A 841 -3.95 -13.12 33.11
CA LEU A 841 -3.20 -13.67 31.98
C LEU A 841 -2.83 -15.15 32.18
N GLY A 842 -3.20 -15.71 33.34
CA GLY A 842 -2.76 -17.00 33.83
C GLY A 842 -3.34 -18.21 33.06
N SER A 843 -2.81 -19.39 33.31
CA SER A 843 -3.17 -20.65 32.59
C SER A 843 -4.65 -21.04 32.69
N LYS A 844 -5.39 -20.47 33.61
CA LYS A 844 -6.84 -20.73 33.79
C LYS A 844 -7.70 -19.66 33.11
N SER A 845 -7.09 -18.59 32.57
CA SER A 845 -7.77 -17.51 31.91
C SER A 845 -7.75 -17.68 30.38
N SER A 846 -8.62 -16.98 29.71
CA SER A 846 -8.74 -16.95 28.25
C SER A 846 -9.48 -15.69 27.83
N PHE A 847 -9.61 -15.44 26.52
CA PHE A 847 -10.37 -14.32 25.99
C PHE A 847 -11.85 -14.36 26.40
N HIS A 848 -12.36 -13.26 26.93
CA HIS A 848 -13.77 -13.07 27.27
C HIS A 848 -14.44 -12.16 26.23
N ARG A 849 -15.49 -12.64 25.61
CA ARG A 849 -16.27 -11.85 24.62
C ARG A 849 -17.27 -10.90 25.28
N ILE A 850 -17.60 -11.18 26.53
CA ILE A 850 -18.38 -10.36 27.45
C ILE A 850 -17.65 -10.38 28.80
N LEU A 851 -17.59 -9.24 29.46
CA LEU A 851 -17.09 -9.10 30.81
C LEU A 851 -18.21 -8.58 31.73
N TRP A 852 -18.28 -9.16 32.92
CA TRP A 852 -19.24 -8.78 33.94
C TRP A 852 -18.80 -7.50 34.67
N ASP A 853 -19.64 -7.03 35.56
CA ASP A 853 -19.39 -5.83 36.35
C ASP A 853 -18.21 -6.05 37.32
N ASP A 854 -17.33 -5.06 37.44
CA ASP A 854 -16.19 -5.12 38.35
C ASP A 854 -16.63 -5.08 39.82
N ALA A 855 -17.87 -4.65 40.14
CA ALA A 855 -18.43 -4.79 41.49
C ALA A 855 -18.55 -6.25 41.96
N GLU A 856 -18.55 -7.22 41.02
CA GLU A 856 -18.53 -8.66 41.28
C GLU A 856 -17.13 -9.27 41.14
N THR A 857 -16.13 -8.49 40.82
CA THR A 857 -14.77 -8.99 40.55
C THR A 857 -13.88 -8.82 41.79
N PRO A 858 -13.49 -9.92 42.47
CA PRO A 858 -12.65 -9.82 43.65
C PRO A 858 -11.37 -9.00 43.43
N GLY A 859 -11.17 -7.99 44.28
CA GLY A 859 -10.04 -7.08 44.19
C GLY A 859 -10.16 -5.92 43.22
N ARG A 860 -11.31 -5.78 42.57
CA ARG A 860 -11.67 -4.66 41.68
C ARG A 860 -12.97 -3.98 42.10
N GLU A 861 -13.61 -4.51 43.16
CA GLU A 861 -14.85 -3.96 43.68
C GLU A 861 -14.66 -2.50 44.05
N GLY A 862 -15.65 -1.67 43.66
CA GLY A 862 -15.79 -0.32 44.21
C GLY A 862 -16.36 -0.32 45.61
N ASP A 863 -16.77 0.85 46.07
CA ASP A 863 -17.46 1.01 47.36
C ASP A 863 -18.92 0.57 47.30
N VAL A 864 -19.54 0.56 46.11
CA VAL A 864 -20.94 0.17 45.90
C VAL A 864 -21.09 -1.35 45.84
N LYS A 865 -21.94 -1.88 46.71
CA LYS A 865 -22.37 -3.28 46.69
C LYS A 865 -23.70 -3.38 46.00
N LEU A 866 -23.73 -4.09 44.86
CA LEU A 866 -24.96 -4.29 44.11
C LEU A 866 -26.00 -5.06 44.94
N VAL A 867 -27.27 -4.74 44.74
CA VAL A 867 -28.39 -5.49 45.27
C VAL A 867 -28.48 -6.88 44.61
N ASP A 868 -29.32 -7.77 45.16
CA ASP A 868 -29.56 -9.08 44.56
C ASP A 868 -29.99 -8.97 43.12
N ASP A 869 -29.59 -9.91 42.24
CA ASP A 869 -29.87 -9.94 40.81
C ASP A 869 -31.34 -9.65 40.47
N GLN A 870 -32.29 -10.17 41.28
CA GLN A 870 -33.73 -9.98 41.06
C GLN A 870 -34.19 -8.55 41.35
N LYS A 871 -33.40 -7.75 42.03
CA LYS A 871 -33.68 -6.35 42.39
C LYS A 871 -32.96 -5.33 41.49
N ILE A 872 -32.09 -5.82 40.64
CA ILE A 872 -31.44 -4.96 39.64
C ILE A 872 -32.51 -4.36 38.75
N ARG A 873 -32.59 -3.04 38.78
CA ARG A 873 -33.56 -2.26 38.03
C ARG A 873 -33.22 -2.14 36.55
N ARG A 874 -31.90 -2.02 36.27
CA ARG A 874 -31.38 -1.76 34.94
C ARG A 874 -30.08 -2.48 34.67
N VAL A 875 -29.94 -3.05 33.46
CA VAL A 875 -28.69 -3.56 32.93
C VAL A 875 -28.21 -2.62 31.82
N VAL A 876 -27.06 -1.95 32.03
CA VAL A 876 -26.44 -1.08 31.08
C VAL A 876 -25.36 -1.89 30.34
N LEU A 877 -25.64 -2.26 29.09
CA LEU A 877 -24.66 -2.85 28.19
C LEU A 877 -23.86 -1.73 27.55
N CYS A 878 -22.54 -1.86 27.51
CA CYS A 878 -21.63 -0.87 26.92
C CYS A 878 -20.39 -1.54 26.36
N SER A 879 -19.52 -0.76 25.73
CA SER A 879 -18.24 -1.25 25.17
C SER A 879 -17.19 -0.14 25.21
N GLY A 880 -15.92 -0.53 25.45
CA GLY A 880 -14.81 0.41 25.45
C GLY A 880 -14.78 1.36 26.66
N LYS A 881 -14.20 2.55 26.46
CA LYS A 881 -13.89 3.52 27.52
C LYS A 881 -15.09 3.93 28.38
N VAL A 882 -16.27 4.04 27.79
CA VAL A 882 -17.49 4.47 28.48
C VAL A 882 -17.83 3.59 29.69
N TYR A 883 -17.33 2.36 29.74
CA TYR A 883 -17.45 1.51 30.92
C TYR A 883 -16.89 2.18 32.17
N TYR A 884 -15.72 2.79 32.08
CA TYR A 884 -15.08 3.43 33.22
C TYR A 884 -15.77 4.73 33.61
N ASP A 885 -16.28 5.49 32.63
CA ASP A 885 -17.08 6.68 32.89
C ASP A 885 -18.35 6.31 33.69
N LEU A 886 -19.04 5.22 33.27
CA LEU A 886 -20.22 4.70 33.96
C LEU A 886 -19.88 4.16 35.36
N PHE A 887 -18.81 3.39 35.48
CA PHE A 887 -18.38 2.80 36.75
C PHE A 887 -18.03 3.89 37.79
N GLU A 888 -17.18 4.83 37.44
CA GLU A 888 -16.79 5.93 38.34
C GLU A 888 -17.98 6.81 38.77
N GLU A 889 -18.88 7.12 37.82
CA GLU A 889 -20.05 7.92 38.16
C GLU A 889 -21.05 7.11 39.01
N ARG A 890 -21.22 5.80 38.79
CA ARG A 890 -22.03 4.90 39.66
C ARG A 890 -21.51 4.87 41.10
N GLU A 891 -20.20 4.67 41.26
CA GLU A 891 -19.56 4.67 42.57
C GLU A 891 -19.76 6.02 43.30
N LYS A 892 -19.56 7.12 42.58
CA LYS A 892 -19.74 8.48 43.14
C LYS A 892 -21.20 8.73 43.60
N ARG A 893 -22.19 8.15 42.89
CA ARG A 893 -23.60 8.30 43.25
C ARG A 893 -24.05 7.32 44.31
N GLY A 894 -23.37 6.24 44.52
CA GLY A 894 -23.78 5.15 45.40
C GLY A 894 -24.98 4.36 44.84
N THR A 895 -25.13 4.29 43.50
CA THR A 895 -26.22 3.58 42.84
C THR A 895 -25.95 2.06 42.87
N ASP A 896 -26.78 1.29 43.58
CA ASP A 896 -26.57 -0.13 43.81
C ASP A 896 -27.51 -1.09 43.03
N ASP A 897 -28.43 -0.53 42.23
CA ASP A 897 -29.43 -1.28 41.48
C ASP A 897 -29.25 -1.23 39.96
N VAL A 898 -28.06 -0.76 39.49
CA VAL A 898 -27.67 -0.72 38.08
C VAL A 898 -26.46 -1.61 37.87
N TYR A 899 -26.61 -2.63 37.00
CA TYR A 899 -25.55 -3.55 36.61
C TYR A 899 -24.94 -3.12 35.28
N ILE A 900 -23.61 -3.10 35.15
CA ILE A 900 -22.90 -2.70 33.92
C ILE A 900 -22.27 -3.91 33.26
N LEU A 901 -22.70 -4.27 32.03
CA LEU A 901 -22.25 -5.43 31.29
C LEU A 901 -21.44 -4.99 30.08
N ARG A 902 -20.21 -5.48 29.96
CA ARG A 902 -19.28 -5.08 28.90
C ARG A 902 -19.33 -6.04 27.70
N VAL A 903 -19.57 -5.52 26.50
CA VAL A 903 -19.44 -6.25 25.24
C VAL A 903 -18.06 -5.98 24.68
N GLU A 904 -17.15 -6.96 24.83
CA GLU A 904 -15.76 -6.87 24.42
C GLU A 904 -15.57 -7.20 22.93
N GLN A 905 -16.42 -8.09 22.40
CA GLN A 905 -16.43 -8.49 21.01
C GLN A 905 -17.84 -8.28 20.43
N PHE A 906 -17.95 -7.39 19.46
CA PHE A 906 -19.19 -7.16 18.73
C PHE A 906 -19.46 -8.28 17.72
N TYR A 907 -18.44 -8.65 16.96
CA TYR A 907 -18.60 -9.69 15.94
C TYR A 907 -17.46 -10.71 15.98
N PRO A 908 -17.70 -12.00 15.81
CA PRO A 908 -19.04 -12.64 15.86
C PRO A 908 -19.72 -12.43 17.21
N VAL A 909 -21.04 -12.22 17.18
CA VAL A 909 -21.83 -11.86 18.37
C VAL A 909 -21.79 -12.97 19.41
N PRO A 910 -21.49 -12.66 20.68
CA PRO A 910 -21.40 -13.65 21.75
C PRO A 910 -22.76 -14.04 22.36
N ARG A 911 -23.74 -14.46 21.53
CA ARG A 911 -25.14 -14.69 21.91
C ARG A 911 -25.27 -15.61 23.11
N LYS A 912 -24.59 -16.78 23.13
CA LYS A 912 -24.68 -17.74 24.25
C LYS A 912 -24.26 -17.11 25.59
N SER A 913 -23.19 -16.33 25.62
CA SER A 913 -22.70 -15.65 26.81
C SER A 913 -23.66 -14.52 27.24
N MET A 914 -24.17 -13.76 26.28
CA MET A 914 -25.11 -12.67 26.53
C MET A 914 -26.41 -13.20 27.14
N ILE A 915 -27.02 -14.25 26.56
CA ILE A 915 -28.22 -14.90 27.08
C ILE A 915 -27.97 -15.35 28.52
N LYS A 916 -26.84 -16.00 28.81
CA LYS A 916 -26.50 -16.49 30.14
C LYS A 916 -26.51 -15.36 31.19
N GLU A 917 -25.85 -14.26 30.89
CA GLU A 917 -25.76 -13.13 31.82
C GLU A 917 -27.12 -12.41 31.96
N LEU A 918 -27.81 -12.13 30.86
CA LEU A 918 -29.11 -11.44 30.90
C LEU A 918 -30.18 -12.28 31.65
N SER A 919 -30.06 -13.62 31.67
CA SER A 919 -31.00 -14.49 32.42
C SER A 919 -30.97 -14.26 33.92
N ARG A 920 -29.94 -13.60 34.45
CA ARG A 920 -29.84 -13.24 35.89
C ARG A 920 -30.83 -12.13 36.25
N PHE A 921 -31.18 -11.26 35.29
CA PHE A 921 -31.90 -9.98 35.52
C PHE A 921 -33.26 -9.93 34.83
N PRO A 922 -34.22 -10.82 35.18
CA PRO A 922 -35.45 -10.98 34.42
C PRO A 922 -36.38 -9.78 34.49
N GLN A 923 -36.28 -8.89 35.48
CA GLN A 923 -37.13 -7.70 35.65
C GLN A 923 -36.44 -6.40 35.14
N ALA A 924 -35.13 -6.44 34.86
CA ALA A 924 -34.35 -5.24 34.55
C ALA A 924 -34.74 -4.61 33.21
N GLU A 925 -34.60 -3.29 33.15
CA GLU A 925 -34.62 -2.54 31.92
C GLU A 925 -33.29 -2.75 31.18
N MET A 926 -33.32 -3.08 29.87
CA MET A 926 -32.13 -3.21 29.02
C MET A 926 -31.77 -1.87 28.42
N VAL A 927 -30.52 -1.50 28.54
CA VAL A 927 -29.98 -0.24 28.01
C VAL A 927 -28.70 -0.53 27.26
N TRP A 928 -28.54 0.07 26.09
CA TRP A 928 -27.24 0.20 25.41
C TRP A 928 -26.71 1.61 25.61
N CYS A 929 -25.52 1.73 26.22
CA CYS A 929 -24.82 2.97 26.40
C CYS A 929 -23.52 3.01 25.59
N GLN A 930 -23.36 4.04 24.76
CA GLN A 930 -22.13 4.28 23.97
C GLN A 930 -21.72 5.74 23.98
N GLU A 931 -20.45 5.97 23.75
CA GLU A 931 -19.91 7.34 23.67
C GLU A 931 -20.01 7.98 22.27
N GLU A 932 -20.20 7.16 21.25
CA GLU A 932 -20.40 7.62 19.87
C GLU A 932 -21.81 8.20 19.68
N PRO A 933 -21.98 9.09 18.67
CA PRO A 933 -23.31 9.56 18.28
C PRO A 933 -24.26 8.41 17.90
N ARG A 934 -25.57 8.61 18.08
CA ARG A 934 -26.59 7.57 17.86
C ARG A 934 -26.54 6.90 16.47
N ASN A 935 -26.20 7.65 15.43
CA ASN A 935 -26.07 7.13 14.06
C ASN A 935 -24.74 6.44 13.78
N MET A 936 -23.84 6.40 14.75
CA MET A 936 -22.50 5.83 14.69
C MET A 936 -22.30 4.78 15.79
N GLY A 937 -21.13 4.16 15.85
CA GLY A 937 -20.79 3.16 16.87
C GLY A 937 -21.55 1.86 16.73
N GLY A 938 -21.78 1.18 17.85
CA GLY A 938 -22.35 -0.17 17.88
C GLY A 938 -23.88 -0.24 17.84
N TRP A 939 -24.60 0.85 18.13
CA TRP A 939 -26.05 0.83 18.39
C TRP A 939 -26.88 0.14 17.29
N THR A 940 -26.70 0.55 16.04
CA THR A 940 -27.52 0.02 14.93
C THR A 940 -27.29 -1.45 14.66
N PHE A 941 -26.10 -1.96 14.99
CA PHE A 941 -25.73 -3.36 14.83
C PHE A 941 -26.18 -4.21 16.03
N ILE A 942 -25.95 -3.71 17.26
CA ILE A 942 -26.08 -4.54 18.47
C ILE A 942 -27.51 -4.57 19.02
N ARG A 943 -28.34 -3.58 18.70
CA ARG A 943 -29.70 -3.42 19.24
C ARG A 943 -30.55 -4.67 19.08
N ASP A 944 -30.65 -5.16 17.87
CA ASP A 944 -31.51 -6.31 17.53
C ASP A 944 -30.92 -7.62 18.10
N GLU A 945 -29.61 -7.71 18.23
CA GLU A 945 -28.91 -8.82 18.87
C GLU A 945 -29.15 -8.86 20.40
N ILE A 946 -29.14 -7.70 21.05
CA ILE A 946 -29.48 -7.60 22.48
C ILE A 946 -30.95 -7.96 22.67
N GLU A 947 -31.86 -7.42 21.88
CA GLU A 947 -33.28 -7.73 21.96
C GLU A 947 -33.54 -9.22 21.82
N TRP A 948 -32.98 -9.85 20.78
CA TRP A 948 -33.08 -11.30 20.58
C TRP A 948 -32.52 -12.10 21.77
N CYS A 949 -31.34 -11.76 22.28
CA CYS A 949 -30.74 -12.42 23.43
C CYS A 949 -31.57 -12.24 24.69
N ALA A 950 -32.10 -11.05 24.93
CA ALA A 950 -32.98 -10.76 26.06
C ALA A 950 -34.34 -11.52 25.99
N MET A 951 -34.88 -11.68 24.77
CA MET A 951 -36.04 -12.56 24.55
C MET A 951 -35.72 -14.02 24.90
N GLN A 952 -34.58 -14.55 24.48
CA GLN A 952 -34.13 -15.91 24.83
C GLN A 952 -33.88 -16.06 26.34
N ALA A 953 -33.37 -14.99 26.97
CA ALA A 953 -33.18 -14.92 28.42
C ALA A 953 -34.51 -14.75 29.21
N LYS A 954 -35.62 -14.55 28.51
CA LYS A 954 -36.99 -14.35 29.08
C LYS A 954 -37.08 -13.12 30.00
N THR A 955 -36.37 -12.03 29.63
CA THR A 955 -36.50 -10.76 30.35
C THR A 955 -37.85 -10.12 30.06
N LYS A 956 -38.38 -9.37 31.02
CA LYS A 956 -39.67 -8.69 30.90
C LYS A 956 -39.69 -7.59 29.84
N ASN A 957 -38.58 -6.85 29.72
CA ASN A 957 -38.39 -5.74 28.78
C ASN A 957 -37.17 -6.05 27.88
N PRO A 958 -37.39 -6.87 26.84
CA PRO A 958 -36.25 -7.35 26.02
C PRO A 958 -35.64 -6.28 25.13
N ARG A 959 -36.40 -5.26 24.71
CA ARG A 959 -35.94 -4.21 23.79
C ARG A 959 -35.06 -3.22 24.53
N PRO A 960 -33.77 -3.05 24.09
CA PRO A 960 -32.89 -2.10 24.74
C PRO A 960 -33.24 -0.66 24.38
N ASN A 961 -33.09 0.24 25.37
CA ASN A 961 -33.11 1.66 25.17
C ASN A 961 -31.70 2.18 24.81
N TYR A 962 -31.64 3.20 23.97
CA TYR A 962 -30.37 3.90 23.64
C TYR A 962 -30.07 4.99 24.67
N VAL A 963 -28.83 5.02 25.11
CA VAL A 963 -28.25 6.10 25.89
C VAL A 963 -26.90 6.49 25.32
N GLY A 964 -26.70 7.75 25.01
CA GLY A 964 -25.48 8.26 24.38
C GLY A 964 -25.69 9.64 23.77
N ARG A 965 -24.76 10.05 22.93
CA ARG A 965 -24.84 11.34 22.22
C ARG A 965 -25.96 11.34 21.18
N PRO A 966 -26.57 12.50 20.88
CA PRO A 966 -27.53 12.62 19.78
C PRO A 966 -26.88 12.27 18.45
N ALA A 967 -27.71 12.01 17.42
CA ALA A 967 -27.21 11.82 16.07
C ALA A 967 -26.47 13.07 15.59
N ALA A 968 -25.34 12.89 14.93
CA ALA A 968 -24.51 13.99 14.47
C ALA A 968 -23.87 13.68 13.11
N ALA A 969 -23.68 14.71 12.30
CA ALA A 969 -22.95 14.61 11.02
C ALA A 969 -21.43 14.52 11.25
N ALA A 970 -20.90 15.28 12.20
CA ALA A 970 -19.52 15.18 12.63
C ALA A 970 -19.33 14.01 13.61
N THR A 971 -18.18 13.35 13.59
CA THR A 971 -17.87 12.21 14.45
C THR A 971 -17.95 12.58 15.93
N ALA A 972 -17.39 13.75 16.30
CA ALA A 972 -17.39 14.27 17.66
C ALA A 972 -17.52 15.81 17.66
N THR A 973 -17.86 16.37 18.81
CA THR A 973 -17.89 17.82 18.99
C THR A 973 -16.47 18.38 19.08
N GLY A 974 -16.21 19.54 18.48
CA GLY A 974 -14.92 20.23 18.55
C GLY A 974 -14.69 20.98 19.85
N LEU A 975 -15.77 21.32 20.58
CA LEU A 975 -15.70 22.07 21.83
C LEU A 975 -15.70 21.14 23.05
N PHE A 976 -14.67 21.22 23.88
CA PHE A 976 -14.55 20.40 25.09
C PHE A 976 -15.73 20.60 26.06
N SER A 977 -16.23 21.83 26.23
CA SER A 977 -17.39 22.12 27.08
C SER A 977 -18.65 21.39 26.62
N LYS A 978 -18.89 21.33 25.31
CA LYS A 978 -20.01 20.60 24.73
C LYS A 978 -19.82 19.08 24.91
N HIS A 979 -18.62 18.57 24.64
CA HIS A 979 -18.27 17.18 24.89
C HIS A 979 -18.60 16.76 26.33
N LYS A 980 -18.19 17.60 27.31
CA LYS A 980 -18.43 17.33 28.71
C LYS A 980 -19.92 17.37 29.08
N ALA A 981 -20.65 18.38 28.59
CA ALA A 981 -22.09 18.48 28.83
C ALA A 981 -22.87 17.28 28.27
N GLU A 982 -22.48 16.80 27.09
CA GLU A 982 -23.08 15.60 26.50
C GLU A 982 -22.77 14.34 27.34
N LEU A 983 -21.51 14.20 27.78
CA LEU A 983 -21.09 13.11 28.68
C LEU A 983 -21.90 13.11 29.98
N ASP A 984 -21.96 14.23 30.66
CA ASP A 984 -22.69 14.38 31.93
C ASP A 984 -24.20 14.04 31.72
N THR A 985 -24.77 14.43 30.59
CA THR A 985 -26.18 14.19 30.25
C THR A 985 -26.48 12.70 30.06
N PHE A 986 -25.65 11.98 29.29
CA PHE A 986 -25.93 10.57 29.07
C PHE A 986 -25.58 9.69 30.28
N LEU A 987 -24.58 10.05 31.09
CA LEU A 987 -24.30 9.37 32.36
C LEU A 987 -25.47 9.51 33.34
N GLU A 988 -26.05 10.72 33.45
CA GLU A 988 -27.29 10.95 34.21
C GLU A 988 -28.44 10.09 33.70
N THR A 989 -28.59 9.97 32.39
CA THR A 989 -29.64 9.15 31.77
C THR A 989 -29.44 7.65 32.04
N ALA A 990 -28.18 7.16 31.93
CA ALA A 990 -27.85 5.75 32.14
C ALA A 990 -28.08 5.28 33.59
N LEU A 991 -27.65 6.11 34.55
CA LEU A 991 -27.60 5.73 35.96
C LEU A 991 -28.75 6.26 36.80
N GLY A 992 -29.42 7.31 36.36
CA GLY A 992 -30.50 7.97 37.08
C GLY A 992 -31.79 7.14 37.20
N ASP A 993 -32.67 7.54 38.09
CA ASP A 993 -33.89 6.80 38.44
C ASP A 993 -35.05 7.00 37.47
N LYS A 994 -34.96 8.02 36.62
CA LYS A 994 -36.04 8.34 35.66
C LYS A 994 -36.10 7.28 34.56
N PRO A 995 -37.34 6.91 34.13
CA PRO A 995 -37.51 6.09 32.95
C PRO A 995 -36.88 6.75 31.73
N ILE A 996 -36.19 5.96 30.94
CA ILE A 996 -35.61 6.49 29.69
C ILE A 996 -36.75 6.71 28.71
N LYS A 997 -36.95 8.00 28.34
CA LYS A 997 -37.97 8.34 27.34
C LYS A 997 -37.53 7.84 25.97
N ASP A 998 -38.47 7.28 25.21
CA ASP A 998 -38.19 6.82 23.83
C ASP A 998 -37.72 8.00 22.98
N ILE A 999 -36.55 7.86 22.40
CA ILE A 999 -35.80 8.94 21.72
C ILE A 999 -36.43 9.28 20.35
N PHE A 1000 -37.48 8.57 19.92
CA PHE A 1000 -38.27 8.97 18.75
C PHE A 1000 -39.11 10.25 18.91
N SER A 1001 -39.11 10.88 20.07
CA SER A 1001 -39.67 12.20 20.28
C SER A 1001 -38.70 13.33 19.85
N PHE A 1002 -37.99 13.16 18.73
CA PHE A 1002 -37.30 14.25 18.03
C PHE A 1002 -38.26 15.01 17.15
N THR A 1003 -39.28 15.57 17.72
CA THR A 1003 -39.92 16.74 17.17
C THR A 1003 -39.45 17.89 18.06
N ASP A 1004 -38.89 18.86 17.42
CA ASP A 1004 -38.67 20.20 17.93
C ASP A 1004 -37.37 20.40 18.77
N ALA A 1005 -36.27 20.56 18.07
CA ALA A 1005 -35.26 21.54 18.42
C ALA A 1005 -34.75 22.21 17.13
#